data_0b46da63e2d50517d57d832b697e76e2
#
_entry.id   0b46da63e2d50517d57d832b697e76e2
#
_cell.length_a   1.000
_cell.length_b   1.000
_cell.length_c   1.000
_cell.angle_alpha   90.00
_cell.angle_beta   90.00
_cell.angle_gamma   90.00
#
_symmetry.space_group_name_H-M   'P 1'
#
loop_
_entity.id
_entity.type
_entity.pdbx_description
1 polymer ?
#
loop_
_entity_poly.entity_id
_entity_poly.type
_entity_poly.pdbx_seq_one_letter_code
_entity_poly.pdbx_strand_id
1 'polypeptide(L)'
;MVKAHVRPVNGMPRLFIDEQMTAPVFFYGCTLFEHRLDIVEREFKMAAQHGIHLFSVILKMGAMPEERQPSIDNLSRYLDMLLRHDPAAKVLVRINVCQYGSSARKWEESHPGEMVVYEADIQDDGEVKADFDSTMTSVFSEDWRKMAEEALEAFVRYFVEHPVYADHIVAYHIGGGESDEWFHFGYREGGCDVSAAAQKALRAHVQAKYGGDVARLRAAYGRDDLNFEDISIAMPIPGNTGRNPYPTYYLSKPEEQIHVDYNELLSTRIADLIKGFARIVKRVTNGDTIVLCFYGYWYELGGDSKSGHFAFQRLLECPDIDGFSSPIGYWDRDLGGTGPYMCAIDSVVAHHKMWFVENDIRTFLLYRREPGDTRDGFQNLYNFEDLYEVYKREAGTQMIRGCASWYMDLAGRGWFYHPAIWEQIHHLERLYDATLPHITPFVPEVAVVLDEEEVYRIASAHGTFGYTTFNMRMTFYRLGLAVGFYTGDDWLAGKADSAKLTFLLNPTGLKGAKGEGALEKIRRQGQTTVFIYGFGDMDTAQMQRLTGMTLARCEAPAGTKLPVQMVFCGSWEGCKNVSAGREVDVNPLFYVQGDYTEAFAQYTIGEAAGKIGFAMKRQDGYQTIFFGGFELDRDLLLRIARLAGVREYGYFGDYILPGPQMMITHTTEPGEKTVHFPRVCDVYDYYENRWYEQVDRITKTLDKGKTFLYIYGSRREIEGWNLPVWPGDPI
;
A
#
# COMPACT_ATOMS: atom_id res chain seq x y z
N MET A 1 -26.19 17.85 11.77
CA MET A 1 -25.08 17.23 11.00
C MET A 1 -24.62 15.99 11.75
N VAL A 2 -24.52 14.87 11.06
CA VAL A 2 -23.94 13.62 11.56
C VAL A 2 -22.50 13.84 11.99
N LYS A 3 -22.05 13.13 13.02
CA LYS A 3 -20.65 13.14 13.47
C LYS A 3 -20.00 11.81 13.22
N ALA A 4 -18.86 11.82 12.54
CA ALA A 4 -18.11 10.61 12.22
C ALA A 4 -16.61 10.81 12.55
N HIS A 5 -16.05 9.84 13.28
CA HIS A 5 -14.66 9.89 13.73
C HIS A 5 -14.00 8.52 13.66
N VAL A 6 -12.70 8.51 13.43
CA VAL A 6 -11.84 7.35 13.70
C VAL A 6 -11.14 7.58 15.04
N ARG A 7 -11.38 6.69 16.00
CA ARG A 7 -10.78 6.79 17.35
C ARG A 7 -10.23 5.42 17.79
N PRO A 8 -9.14 5.39 18.56
CA PRO A 8 -8.61 4.12 19.06
C PRO A 8 -9.48 3.57 20.20
N VAL A 9 -9.82 2.29 20.14
CA VAL A 9 -10.39 1.50 21.22
C VAL A 9 -9.49 0.30 21.44
N ASN A 10 -8.97 0.12 22.64
CA ASN A 10 -7.97 -0.91 22.96
C ASN A 10 -6.74 -0.87 22.01
N GLY A 11 -6.38 0.31 21.50
CA GLY A 11 -5.27 0.50 20.54
C GLY A 11 -5.62 0.29 19.07
N MET A 12 -6.82 -0.20 18.75
CA MET A 12 -7.28 -0.40 17.38
C MET A 12 -8.08 0.81 16.88
N PRO A 13 -7.88 1.28 15.64
CA PRO A 13 -8.74 2.30 15.04
C PRO A 13 -10.17 1.75 14.88
N ARG A 14 -11.16 2.55 15.28
CA ARG A 14 -12.58 2.21 15.18
C ARG A 14 -13.37 3.36 14.60
N LEU A 15 -14.33 3.03 13.75
CA LEU A 15 -15.30 3.98 13.21
C LEU A 15 -16.37 4.28 14.26
N PHE A 16 -16.63 5.55 14.48
CA PHE A 16 -17.76 6.03 15.28
C PHE A 16 -18.66 6.92 14.41
N ILE A 17 -19.96 6.66 14.45
CA ILE A 17 -20.99 7.51 13.85
C ILE A 17 -21.97 7.88 14.96
N ASP A 18 -22.15 9.18 15.21
CA ASP A 18 -22.97 9.72 16.30
C ASP A 18 -22.68 9.03 17.64
N GLU A 19 -21.37 8.92 17.98
CA GLU A 19 -20.84 8.27 19.19
C GLU A 19 -21.05 6.75 19.26
N GLN A 20 -21.70 6.13 18.29
CA GLN A 20 -21.85 4.68 18.22
C GLN A 20 -20.67 4.06 17.45
N MET A 21 -19.98 3.10 18.07
CA MET A 21 -18.98 2.29 17.39
C MET A 21 -19.68 1.39 16.35
N THR A 22 -19.23 1.42 15.11
CA THR A 22 -19.92 0.84 13.95
C THR A 22 -18.95 0.02 13.10
N ALA A 23 -19.39 -1.15 12.65
CA ALA A 23 -18.62 -1.96 11.69
C ALA A 23 -18.41 -1.16 10.39
N PRO A 24 -17.16 -0.93 9.95
CA PRO A 24 -16.87 -0.05 8.82
C PRO A 24 -16.98 -0.81 7.48
N VAL A 25 -18.17 -1.30 7.17
CA VAL A 25 -18.47 -2.06 5.94
C VAL A 25 -19.38 -1.24 5.05
N PHE A 26 -18.86 -0.81 3.91
CA PHE A 26 -19.55 0.07 2.96
C PHE A 26 -19.87 -0.67 1.65
N PHE A 27 -20.88 -0.20 0.93
CA PHE A 27 -21.10 -0.53 -0.45
C PHE A 27 -20.81 0.67 -1.35
N TYR A 28 -19.94 0.48 -2.35
CA TYR A 28 -19.63 1.49 -3.35
C TYR A 28 -20.44 1.26 -4.62
N GLY A 29 -21.30 2.21 -4.94
CA GLY A 29 -21.99 2.28 -6.22
C GLY A 29 -21.28 3.27 -7.15
N CYS A 30 -20.88 2.81 -8.33
CA CYS A 30 -20.20 3.66 -9.32
C CYS A 30 -21.14 4.65 -9.98
N THR A 31 -21.21 5.87 -9.47
CA THR A 31 -22.08 6.95 -9.99
C THR A 31 -21.46 7.77 -11.13
N LEU A 32 -20.27 7.40 -11.61
CA LEU A 32 -19.60 8.11 -12.73
C LEU A 32 -20.29 7.94 -14.09
N PHE A 33 -21.00 6.85 -14.28
CA PHE A 33 -21.58 6.50 -15.58
C PHE A 33 -23.09 6.76 -15.60
N GLU A 34 -23.49 7.91 -16.13
CA GLU A 34 -24.88 8.35 -16.20
C GLU A 34 -25.84 7.26 -16.76
N HIS A 35 -25.41 6.59 -17.82
CA HIS A 35 -26.20 5.54 -18.49
C HIS A 35 -26.32 4.24 -17.70
N ARG A 36 -25.74 4.14 -16.51
CA ARG A 36 -25.76 2.98 -15.60
C ARG A 36 -26.37 3.27 -14.23
N LEU A 37 -26.82 4.49 -14.00
CA LEU A 37 -27.37 4.88 -12.70
C LEU A 37 -28.58 4.03 -12.29
N ASP A 38 -29.36 3.52 -13.25
CA ASP A 38 -30.49 2.60 -12.98
C ASP A 38 -30.01 1.25 -12.43
N ILE A 39 -28.83 0.79 -12.82
CA ILE A 39 -28.20 -0.44 -12.28
C ILE A 39 -27.72 -0.16 -10.86
N VAL A 40 -27.00 0.93 -10.65
CA VAL A 40 -26.48 1.35 -9.34
C VAL A 40 -27.62 1.56 -8.34
N GLU A 41 -28.73 2.20 -8.76
CA GLU A 41 -29.91 2.39 -7.91
C GLU A 41 -30.53 1.05 -7.47
N ARG A 42 -30.59 0.06 -8.37
CA ARG A 42 -31.08 -1.29 -8.03
C ARG A 42 -30.17 -2.00 -7.02
N GLU A 43 -28.85 -1.82 -7.14
CA GLU A 43 -27.90 -2.38 -6.17
C GLU A 43 -28.01 -1.68 -4.81
N PHE A 44 -28.12 -0.35 -4.76
CA PHE A 44 -28.37 0.39 -3.52
C PHE A 44 -29.65 -0.09 -2.82
N LYS A 45 -30.73 -0.23 -3.58
CA LYS A 45 -31.99 -0.76 -3.05
C LYS A 45 -31.82 -2.16 -2.47
N MET A 46 -31.12 -3.04 -3.17
CA MET A 46 -30.91 -4.42 -2.72
C MET A 46 -30.04 -4.46 -1.46
N ALA A 47 -28.95 -3.71 -1.41
CA ALA A 47 -28.08 -3.60 -0.23
C ALA A 47 -28.86 -3.10 0.99
N ALA A 48 -29.64 -2.02 0.84
CA ALA A 48 -30.48 -1.46 1.90
C ALA A 48 -31.52 -2.46 2.41
N GLN A 49 -32.16 -3.22 1.51
CA GLN A 49 -33.13 -4.27 1.87
C GLN A 49 -32.52 -5.41 2.69
N HIS A 50 -31.19 -5.61 2.58
CA HIS A 50 -30.45 -6.61 3.36
C HIS A 50 -29.72 -6.01 4.58
N GLY A 51 -30.03 -4.76 4.96
CA GLY A 51 -29.52 -4.15 6.20
C GLY A 51 -28.19 -3.44 6.08
N ILE A 52 -27.65 -3.21 4.88
CA ILE A 52 -26.47 -2.38 4.67
C ILE A 52 -26.92 -0.92 4.63
N HIS A 53 -26.34 -0.08 5.51
CA HIS A 53 -26.66 1.34 5.68
C HIS A 53 -25.47 2.28 5.42
N LEU A 54 -24.28 1.75 5.18
CA LEU A 54 -23.09 2.51 4.83
C LEU A 54 -22.81 2.40 3.33
N PHE A 55 -22.82 3.54 2.65
CA PHE A 55 -22.68 3.60 1.20
C PHE A 55 -21.53 4.52 0.78
N SER A 56 -21.02 4.32 -0.42
CA SER A 56 -20.09 5.24 -1.06
C SER A 56 -20.59 5.59 -2.45
N VAL A 57 -20.43 6.86 -2.81
CA VAL A 57 -20.69 7.39 -4.15
C VAL A 57 -19.47 8.13 -4.66
N ILE A 58 -19.31 8.24 -5.97
CA ILE A 58 -18.18 8.93 -6.59
C ILE A 58 -18.63 10.03 -7.54
N LEU A 59 -17.89 11.14 -7.55
CA LEU A 59 -18.05 12.19 -8.55
C LEU A 59 -16.72 12.83 -8.92
N LYS A 60 -16.65 13.36 -10.14
CA LYS A 60 -15.61 14.30 -10.53
C LYS A 60 -16.10 15.71 -10.17
N MET A 61 -15.36 16.38 -9.29
CA MET A 61 -15.71 17.74 -8.88
C MET A 61 -15.14 18.74 -9.91
N GLY A 62 -16.01 19.50 -10.55
CA GLY A 62 -15.58 20.60 -11.36
C GLY A 62 -15.06 21.76 -10.52
N ALA A 63 -13.83 22.17 -10.73
CA ALA A 63 -13.21 23.26 -9.97
C ALA A 63 -13.47 24.64 -10.60
N MET A 64 -13.67 24.71 -11.92
CA MET A 64 -13.99 25.98 -12.57
C MET A 64 -15.35 26.54 -12.11
N PRO A 65 -15.52 27.87 -12.06
CA PRO A 65 -16.74 28.48 -11.53
C PRO A 65 -18.03 27.93 -12.12
N GLU A 66 -18.08 27.68 -13.43
CA GLU A 66 -19.24 27.14 -14.14
C GLU A 66 -19.51 25.67 -13.87
N GLU A 67 -18.54 24.91 -13.33
CA GLU A 67 -18.65 23.49 -13.02
C GLU A 67 -19.08 23.21 -11.57
N ARG A 68 -19.00 24.22 -10.69
CA ARG A 68 -19.27 24.07 -9.25
C ARG A 68 -20.72 23.66 -8.98
N GLN A 69 -21.69 24.37 -9.60
CA GLN A 69 -23.12 24.05 -9.40
C GLN A 69 -23.47 22.69 -9.98
N PRO A 70 -23.08 22.30 -11.20
CA PRO A 70 -23.27 20.93 -11.71
C PRO A 70 -22.73 19.84 -10.80
N SER A 71 -21.59 20.07 -10.13
CA SER A 71 -21.03 19.10 -9.16
C SER A 71 -21.92 18.92 -7.93
N ILE A 72 -22.47 20.02 -7.40
CA ILE A 72 -23.44 20.01 -6.30
C ILE A 72 -24.72 19.29 -6.72
N ASP A 73 -25.25 19.60 -7.89
CA ASP A 73 -26.50 19.00 -8.42
C ASP A 73 -26.33 17.49 -8.62
N ASN A 74 -25.18 17.05 -9.12
CA ASN A 74 -24.89 15.63 -9.30
C ASN A 74 -24.86 14.87 -7.96
N LEU A 75 -24.14 15.37 -6.95
CA LEU A 75 -24.10 14.71 -5.64
C LEU A 75 -25.48 14.73 -4.99
N SER A 76 -26.23 15.85 -5.07
CA SER A 76 -27.60 15.94 -4.55
C SER A 76 -28.48 14.87 -5.16
N ARG A 77 -28.42 14.69 -6.48
CA ARG A 77 -29.18 13.64 -7.19
C ARG A 77 -28.79 12.22 -6.73
N TYR A 78 -27.50 11.96 -6.50
CA TYR A 78 -27.04 10.64 -6.01
C TYR A 78 -27.51 10.38 -4.59
N LEU A 79 -27.46 11.39 -3.72
CA LEU A 79 -28.00 11.30 -2.36
C LEU A 79 -29.52 11.08 -2.38
N ASP A 80 -30.29 11.85 -3.16
CA ASP A 80 -31.72 11.68 -3.29
C ASP A 80 -32.10 10.29 -3.80
N MET A 81 -31.33 9.77 -4.77
CA MET A 81 -31.52 8.41 -5.30
C MET A 81 -31.34 7.36 -4.20
N LEU A 82 -30.29 7.48 -3.40
CA LEU A 82 -30.02 6.56 -2.30
C LEU A 82 -31.05 6.69 -1.17
N LEU A 83 -31.34 7.92 -0.72
CA LEU A 83 -32.23 8.18 0.40
C LEU A 83 -33.69 7.78 0.15
N ARG A 84 -34.13 7.67 -1.11
CA ARG A 84 -35.43 7.08 -1.45
C ARG A 84 -35.55 5.60 -1.04
N HIS A 85 -34.42 4.89 -0.98
CA HIS A 85 -34.39 3.45 -0.65
C HIS A 85 -33.94 3.20 0.78
N ASP A 86 -33.10 4.08 1.33
CA ASP A 86 -32.63 4.00 2.69
C ASP A 86 -32.55 5.40 3.35
N PRO A 87 -33.60 5.84 4.04
CA PRO A 87 -33.56 7.10 4.78
C PRO A 87 -32.56 7.14 5.94
N ALA A 88 -31.98 6.01 6.34
CA ALA A 88 -30.97 5.93 7.40
C ALA A 88 -29.54 5.92 6.84
N ALA A 89 -29.36 5.89 5.52
CA ALA A 89 -28.06 5.76 4.87
C ALA A 89 -27.05 6.77 5.36
N LYS A 90 -25.81 6.31 5.54
CA LYS A 90 -24.63 7.13 5.79
C LYS A 90 -23.67 6.99 4.61
N VAL A 91 -23.14 8.11 4.14
CA VAL A 91 -22.48 8.16 2.83
C VAL A 91 -21.03 8.65 2.95
N LEU A 92 -20.12 7.89 2.39
CA LEU A 92 -18.76 8.28 2.05
C LEU A 92 -18.78 8.85 0.63
N VAL A 93 -18.37 10.11 0.47
CA VAL A 93 -18.33 10.78 -0.82
C VAL A 93 -16.91 10.76 -1.36
N ARG A 94 -16.66 10.00 -2.43
CA ARG A 94 -15.38 10.02 -3.15
C ARG A 94 -15.39 11.14 -4.17
N ILE A 95 -14.43 12.06 -4.05
CA ILE A 95 -14.33 13.26 -4.88
C ILE A 95 -13.00 13.24 -5.63
N ASN A 96 -13.02 13.31 -6.96
CA ASN A 96 -11.83 13.64 -7.71
C ASN A 96 -11.72 15.17 -7.88
N VAL A 97 -10.62 15.75 -7.41
CA VAL A 97 -10.36 17.20 -7.45
C VAL A 97 -9.54 17.65 -8.65
N CYS A 98 -8.98 16.72 -9.43
CA CYS A 98 -8.23 17.03 -10.64
C CYS A 98 -9.16 17.29 -11.83
N GLN A 99 -8.73 18.11 -12.76
CA GLN A 99 -9.45 18.34 -14.01
C GLN A 99 -8.88 17.46 -15.13
N TYR A 100 -9.78 16.93 -15.95
CA TYR A 100 -9.47 16.00 -17.04
C TYR A 100 -10.24 16.34 -18.31
N GLY A 101 -9.70 15.92 -19.45
CA GLY A 101 -10.37 15.95 -20.72
C GLY A 101 -10.83 17.36 -21.11
N SER A 102 -12.12 17.55 -21.36
CA SER A 102 -12.67 18.84 -21.80
C SER A 102 -12.54 19.96 -20.77
N SER A 103 -12.65 19.63 -19.48
CA SER A 103 -12.45 20.61 -18.39
C SER A 103 -10.99 21.06 -18.34
N ALA A 104 -10.05 20.13 -18.42
CA ALA A 104 -8.63 20.44 -18.43
C ALA A 104 -8.23 21.31 -19.66
N ARG A 105 -8.81 21.04 -20.83
CA ARG A 105 -8.55 21.85 -22.05
C ARG A 105 -9.05 23.29 -21.90
N LYS A 106 -10.22 23.51 -21.33
CA LYS A 106 -10.70 24.88 -21.04
C LYS A 106 -9.79 25.60 -20.05
N TRP A 107 -9.25 24.87 -19.07
CA TRP A 107 -8.28 25.42 -18.15
C TRP A 107 -7.00 25.84 -18.87
N GLU A 108 -6.46 25.00 -19.78
CA GLU A 108 -5.26 25.27 -20.57
C GLU A 108 -5.38 26.54 -21.43
N GLU A 109 -6.56 26.79 -22.03
CA GLU A 109 -6.81 28.01 -22.82
C GLU A 109 -6.53 29.27 -22.02
N SER A 110 -6.82 29.29 -20.73
CA SER A 110 -6.61 30.44 -19.85
C SER A 110 -5.32 30.39 -19.02
N HIS A 111 -4.72 29.19 -18.86
CA HIS A 111 -3.53 28.94 -18.05
C HIS A 111 -2.49 28.09 -18.81
N PRO A 112 -1.89 28.61 -19.88
CA PRO A 112 -0.92 27.87 -20.67
C PRO A 112 0.31 27.52 -19.84
N GLY A 113 0.77 26.25 -19.98
CA GLY A 113 1.92 25.73 -19.23
C GLY A 113 1.58 25.14 -17.82
N GLU A 114 0.30 25.11 -17.45
CA GLU A 114 -0.19 24.56 -16.19
C GLU A 114 -0.73 23.12 -16.33
N MET A 115 -0.68 22.57 -17.55
CA MET A 115 -1.03 21.18 -17.83
C MET A 115 0.19 20.27 -17.69
N VAL A 116 -0.04 18.99 -17.38
CA VAL A 116 1.02 17.98 -17.41
C VAL A 116 1.57 17.85 -18.83
N VAL A 117 2.89 17.87 -18.94
CA VAL A 117 3.63 17.54 -20.17
C VAL A 117 4.66 16.47 -19.81
N TYR A 118 4.49 15.26 -20.32
CA TYR A 118 5.46 14.20 -20.04
C TYR A 118 6.67 14.29 -20.96
N GLU A 119 7.83 13.95 -20.42
CA GLU A 119 9.08 13.89 -21.18
C GLU A 119 8.96 12.98 -22.42
N ALA A 120 8.21 11.87 -22.30
CA ALA A 120 7.97 10.93 -23.40
C ALA A 120 7.05 11.49 -24.52
N ASP A 121 6.29 12.54 -24.24
CA ASP A 121 5.36 13.16 -25.19
C ASP A 121 6.06 14.21 -26.06
N ILE A 122 7.31 14.57 -25.76
CA ILE A 122 8.09 15.51 -26.54
C ILE A 122 8.70 14.77 -27.72
N GLN A 123 8.34 15.20 -28.94
CA GLN A 123 8.91 14.66 -30.19
C GLN A 123 10.31 15.20 -30.43
N ASP A 124 11.07 14.58 -31.36
CA ASP A 124 12.42 15.00 -31.72
C ASP A 124 12.50 16.44 -32.28
N ASP A 125 11.38 16.98 -32.79
CA ASP A 125 11.23 18.36 -33.24
C ASP A 125 10.81 19.35 -32.14
N GLY A 126 10.60 18.87 -30.89
CA GLY A 126 10.17 19.65 -29.75
C GLY A 126 8.66 19.88 -29.64
N GLU A 127 7.87 19.32 -30.58
CA GLU A 127 6.40 19.34 -30.43
C GLU A 127 5.92 18.32 -29.40
N VAL A 128 4.86 18.67 -28.65
CA VAL A 128 4.21 17.79 -27.68
C VAL A 128 3.11 17.00 -28.37
N LYS A 129 3.21 15.68 -28.34
CA LYS A 129 2.16 14.78 -28.80
C LYS A 129 1.09 14.70 -27.72
N ALA A 130 0.03 15.48 -27.84
CA ALA A 130 -1.11 15.41 -26.96
C ALA A 130 -1.90 14.11 -27.19
N ASP A 131 -1.79 13.15 -26.28
CA ASP A 131 -2.73 12.04 -26.21
C ASP A 131 -3.99 12.51 -25.46
N PHE A 132 -5.15 12.42 -26.10
CA PHE A 132 -6.40 13.04 -25.65
C PHE A 132 -6.94 12.48 -24.33
N ASP A 133 -6.59 11.24 -23.97
CA ASP A 133 -7.09 10.58 -22.77
C ASP A 133 -6.26 10.86 -21.52
N SER A 134 -5.05 11.40 -21.68
CA SER A 134 -4.12 11.68 -20.59
C SER A 134 -4.03 13.17 -20.19
N THR A 135 -4.83 14.04 -20.80
CA THR A 135 -4.78 15.49 -20.53
C THR A 135 -5.31 15.81 -19.13
N MET A 136 -4.45 16.31 -18.28
CA MET A 136 -4.74 16.62 -16.87
C MET A 136 -3.97 17.87 -16.42
N THR A 137 -4.51 18.62 -15.47
CA THR A 137 -3.77 19.71 -14.82
C THR A 137 -2.57 19.18 -14.06
N SER A 138 -1.44 19.91 -14.16
CA SER A 138 -0.24 19.56 -13.41
C SER A 138 -0.48 19.67 -11.89
N VAL A 139 -0.06 18.67 -11.13
CA VAL A 139 -0.08 18.72 -9.65
C VAL A 139 0.82 19.82 -9.09
N PHE A 140 1.71 20.36 -9.91
CA PHE A 140 2.59 21.49 -9.56
C PHE A 140 1.96 22.85 -9.82
N SER A 141 0.80 22.93 -10.47
CA SER A 141 0.08 24.19 -10.69
C SER A 141 -0.45 24.79 -9.39
N GLU A 142 0.02 25.98 -9.06
CA GLU A 142 -0.47 26.72 -7.88
C GLU A 142 -1.83 27.38 -8.14
N ASP A 143 -2.10 27.74 -9.37
CA ASP A 143 -3.37 28.38 -9.74
C ASP A 143 -4.51 27.36 -9.76
N TRP A 144 -4.27 26.16 -10.33
CA TRP A 144 -5.20 25.03 -10.19
C TRP A 144 -5.43 24.68 -8.71
N ARG A 145 -4.37 24.57 -7.91
CA ARG A 145 -4.50 24.23 -6.48
C ARG A 145 -5.45 25.18 -5.75
N LYS A 146 -5.23 26.51 -5.90
CA LYS A 146 -6.07 27.53 -5.27
C LYS A 146 -7.54 27.41 -5.72
N MET A 147 -7.76 27.27 -7.01
CA MET A 147 -9.10 27.11 -7.57
C MET A 147 -9.80 25.84 -7.04
N ALA A 148 -9.09 24.70 -6.98
CA ALA A 148 -9.61 23.45 -6.46
C ALA A 148 -9.90 23.53 -4.96
N GLU A 149 -9.05 24.21 -4.16
CA GLU A 149 -9.27 24.47 -2.74
C GLU A 149 -10.54 25.30 -2.52
N GLU A 150 -10.74 26.39 -3.27
CA GLU A 150 -11.95 27.22 -3.19
C GLU A 150 -13.21 26.44 -3.60
N ALA A 151 -13.12 25.62 -4.66
CA ALA A 151 -14.23 24.82 -5.12
C ALA A 151 -14.61 23.75 -4.09
N LEU A 152 -13.62 23.07 -3.52
CA LEU A 152 -13.84 22.06 -2.47
C LEU A 152 -14.46 22.70 -1.22
N GLU A 153 -13.97 23.84 -0.79
CA GLU A 153 -14.54 24.55 0.36
C GLU A 153 -16.01 24.89 0.13
N ALA A 154 -16.35 25.48 -1.01
CA ALA A 154 -17.73 25.83 -1.36
C ALA A 154 -18.63 24.58 -1.46
N PHE A 155 -18.12 23.51 -2.06
CA PHE A 155 -18.82 22.24 -2.19
C PHE A 155 -19.14 21.62 -0.83
N VAL A 156 -18.15 21.44 0.02
CA VAL A 156 -18.32 20.83 1.35
C VAL A 156 -19.24 21.70 2.22
N ARG A 157 -19.10 23.03 2.17
CA ARG A 157 -19.95 23.98 2.90
C ARG A 157 -21.42 23.85 2.53
N TYR A 158 -21.75 23.72 1.25
CA TYR A 158 -23.11 23.51 0.79
C TYR A 158 -23.74 22.28 1.46
N PHE A 159 -23.05 21.14 1.48
CA PHE A 159 -23.58 19.90 2.05
C PHE A 159 -23.64 19.93 3.59
N VAL A 160 -22.71 20.60 4.25
CA VAL A 160 -22.75 20.80 5.71
C VAL A 160 -23.91 21.70 6.15
N GLU A 161 -24.26 22.71 5.35
CA GLU A 161 -25.36 23.64 5.63
C GLU A 161 -26.72 23.14 5.13
N HIS A 162 -26.75 22.07 4.32
CA HIS A 162 -27.98 21.53 3.76
C HIS A 162 -28.82 20.78 4.82
N PRO A 163 -30.12 21.12 5.02
CA PRO A 163 -30.93 20.63 6.14
C PRO A 163 -31.14 19.10 6.16
N VAL A 164 -30.96 18.42 5.02
CA VAL A 164 -31.11 16.96 4.92
C VAL A 164 -29.75 16.30 4.80
N TYR A 165 -28.93 16.68 3.81
CA TYR A 165 -27.71 15.96 3.48
C TYR A 165 -26.65 16.02 4.58
N ALA A 166 -26.65 17.06 5.41
CA ALA A 166 -25.72 17.17 6.54
C ALA A 166 -25.80 16.00 7.54
N ASP A 167 -26.94 15.32 7.63
CA ASP A 167 -27.14 14.17 8.52
C ASP A 167 -26.74 12.83 7.89
N HIS A 168 -26.26 12.85 6.64
CA HIS A 168 -25.97 11.63 5.89
C HIS A 168 -24.47 11.49 5.50
N ILE A 169 -23.75 12.58 5.26
CA ILE A 169 -22.34 12.50 4.81
C ILE A 169 -21.42 12.30 6.01
N VAL A 170 -20.79 11.12 6.10
CA VAL A 170 -19.89 10.72 7.19
C VAL A 170 -18.41 10.82 6.83
N ALA A 171 -18.10 10.80 5.53
CA ALA A 171 -16.71 10.83 5.07
C ALA A 171 -16.57 11.50 3.70
N TYR A 172 -15.42 12.16 3.50
CA TYR A 172 -14.94 12.57 2.20
C TYR A 172 -13.66 11.82 1.86
N HIS A 173 -13.65 11.15 0.72
CA HIS A 173 -12.47 10.51 0.16
C HIS A 173 -11.94 11.38 -0.96
N ILE A 174 -10.78 11.99 -0.74
CA ILE A 174 -10.20 12.96 -1.67
C ILE A 174 -9.28 12.23 -2.64
N GLY A 175 -9.70 12.14 -3.88
CA GLY A 175 -8.98 11.56 -4.99
C GLY A 175 -8.41 12.61 -5.93
N GLY A 176 -7.37 12.25 -6.64
CA GLY A 176 -6.72 13.03 -7.68
C GLY A 176 -5.73 12.17 -8.46
N GLY A 177 -5.05 12.75 -9.43
CA GLY A 177 -4.15 11.97 -10.28
C GLY A 177 -4.87 10.90 -11.11
N GLU A 178 -4.13 9.97 -11.67
CA GLU A 178 -4.71 8.86 -12.46
C GLU A 178 -5.59 7.97 -11.57
N SER A 179 -6.72 7.56 -12.10
CA SER A 179 -7.69 6.66 -11.43
C SER A 179 -8.21 7.17 -10.08
N ASP A 180 -8.11 8.46 -9.79
CA ASP A 180 -8.39 9.09 -8.48
C ASP A 180 -7.41 8.68 -7.36
N GLU A 181 -6.33 7.98 -7.69
CA GLU A 181 -5.43 7.34 -6.73
C GLU A 181 -4.13 8.12 -6.49
N TRP A 182 -4.08 9.38 -6.92
CA TRP A 182 -2.92 10.27 -6.80
C TRP A 182 -1.66 9.80 -7.53
N PHE A 183 -1.81 8.88 -8.49
CA PHE A 183 -0.70 8.51 -9.35
C PHE A 183 -0.35 9.64 -10.29
N HIS A 184 0.95 9.73 -10.59
CA HIS A 184 1.47 10.52 -11.66
C HIS A 184 1.57 9.67 -12.93
N PHE A 185 0.97 10.09 -14.03
CA PHE A 185 0.91 9.28 -15.29
C PHE A 185 2.29 8.82 -15.77
N GLY A 186 3.33 9.65 -15.60
CA GLY A 186 4.69 9.33 -16.01
C GLY A 186 5.30 8.10 -15.34
N TYR A 187 4.71 7.57 -14.29
CA TYR A 187 5.30 6.43 -13.60
C TYR A 187 5.33 5.17 -14.46
N ARG A 188 4.34 4.95 -15.33
CA ARG A 188 4.26 3.77 -16.20
C ARG A 188 5.25 3.84 -17.37
N GLU A 189 5.51 5.03 -17.87
CA GLU A 189 6.31 5.26 -19.07
C GLU A 189 7.72 5.79 -18.79
N GLY A 190 8.07 5.97 -17.52
CA GLY A 190 9.37 6.47 -17.09
C GLY A 190 9.57 7.98 -17.31
N GLY A 191 8.48 8.72 -17.56
CA GLY A 191 8.53 10.16 -17.80
C GLY A 191 8.40 11.00 -16.53
N CYS A 192 8.92 12.24 -16.59
CA CYS A 192 8.66 13.28 -15.61
C CYS A 192 7.67 14.30 -16.20
N ASP A 193 6.96 15.02 -15.34
CA ASP A 193 6.24 16.21 -15.77
C ASP A 193 7.26 17.34 -16.03
N VAL A 194 7.40 17.75 -17.27
CA VAL A 194 8.33 18.81 -17.72
C VAL A 194 7.60 20.13 -18.02
N SER A 195 6.33 20.27 -17.61
CA SER A 195 5.55 21.48 -17.77
C SER A 195 6.22 22.70 -17.13
N ALA A 196 5.81 23.91 -17.54
CA ALA A 196 6.33 25.15 -16.95
C ALA A 196 6.05 25.22 -15.44
N ALA A 197 4.89 24.72 -14.98
CA ALA A 197 4.56 24.60 -13.57
C ALA A 197 5.51 23.68 -12.83
N ALA A 198 5.81 22.50 -13.38
CA ALA A 198 6.74 21.54 -12.78
C ALA A 198 8.18 22.08 -12.73
N GLN A 199 8.64 22.71 -13.80
CA GLN A 199 9.97 23.35 -13.84
C GLN A 199 10.12 24.44 -12.77
N LYS A 200 9.10 25.27 -12.61
CA LYS A 200 9.07 26.31 -11.57
C LYS A 200 9.10 25.71 -10.16
N ALA A 201 8.29 24.67 -9.93
CA ALA A 201 8.23 23.98 -8.65
C ALA A 201 9.57 23.30 -8.30
N LEU A 202 10.23 22.65 -9.28
CA LEU A 202 11.54 22.01 -9.08
C LEU A 202 12.62 23.03 -8.70
N ARG A 203 12.69 24.16 -9.37
CA ARG A 203 13.66 25.24 -9.02
C ARG A 203 13.43 25.72 -7.59
N ALA A 204 12.19 25.97 -7.21
CA ALA A 204 11.84 26.39 -5.85
C ALA A 204 12.20 25.34 -4.81
N HIS A 205 11.92 24.06 -5.08
CA HIS A 205 12.27 22.94 -4.20
C HIS A 205 13.78 22.82 -4.00
N VAL A 206 14.55 22.81 -5.10
CA VAL A 206 16.01 22.72 -5.06
C VAL A 206 16.61 23.94 -4.34
N GLN A 207 16.09 25.14 -4.58
CA GLN A 207 16.53 26.35 -3.87
C GLN A 207 16.30 26.23 -2.35
N ALA A 208 15.13 25.76 -1.94
CA ALA A 208 14.79 25.54 -0.54
C ALA A 208 15.67 24.44 0.10
N LYS A 209 15.83 23.30 -0.59
CA LYS A 209 16.63 22.14 -0.12
C LYS A 209 18.08 22.50 0.15
N TYR A 210 18.68 23.30 -0.71
CA TYR A 210 20.08 23.73 -0.53
C TYR A 210 20.22 25.07 0.22
N GLY A 211 19.09 25.64 0.72
CA GLY A 211 19.09 26.85 1.54
C GLY A 211 19.49 28.13 0.77
N GLY A 212 19.30 28.15 -0.57
CA GLY A 212 19.75 29.24 -1.43
C GLY A 212 21.29 29.33 -1.60
N ASP A 213 22.04 28.37 -1.09
CA ASP A 213 23.51 28.32 -1.15
C ASP A 213 23.96 27.63 -2.46
N VAL A 214 24.48 28.43 -3.39
CA VAL A 214 24.98 27.95 -4.68
C VAL A 214 26.16 26.99 -4.52
N ALA A 215 27.00 27.16 -3.49
CA ALA A 215 28.14 26.26 -3.27
C ALA A 215 27.65 24.84 -2.88
N ARG A 216 26.60 24.74 -2.04
CA ARG A 216 25.96 23.48 -1.71
C ARG A 216 25.29 22.83 -2.92
N LEU A 217 24.62 23.63 -3.76
CA LEU A 217 24.02 23.16 -5.00
C LEU A 217 25.11 22.56 -5.91
N ARG A 218 26.20 23.30 -6.18
CA ARG A 218 27.32 22.86 -7.04
C ARG A 218 27.96 21.59 -6.54
N ALA A 219 28.17 21.49 -5.23
CA ALA A 219 28.72 20.29 -4.61
C ALA A 219 27.80 19.07 -4.78
N ALA A 220 26.47 19.25 -4.62
CA ALA A 220 25.51 18.16 -4.77
C ALA A 220 25.39 17.67 -6.21
N TYR A 221 25.48 18.57 -7.19
CA TYR A 221 25.35 18.25 -8.62
C TYR A 221 26.72 18.02 -9.33
N GLY A 222 27.84 18.19 -8.63
CA GLY A 222 29.19 18.03 -9.21
C GLY A 222 29.50 19.01 -10.36
N ARG A 223 28.88 20.21 -10.37
CA ARG A 223 28.98 21.20 -11.45
C ARG A 223 29.29 22.58 -10.90
N ASP A 224 30.52 23.05 -11.14
CA ASP A 224 31.00 24.36 -10.65
C ASP A 224 30.34 25.57 -11.34
N ASP A 225 29.74 25.37 -12.52
CA ASP A 225 29.05 26.39 -13.31
C ASP A 225 27.57 26.55 -13.00
N LEU A 226 26.95 25.60 -12.25
CA LEU A 226 25.51 25.53 -12.03
C LEU A 226 25.01 26.65 -11.11
N ASN A 227 23.85 27.21 -11.45
CA ASN A 227 23.04 28.12 -10.63
C ASN A 227 21.61 27.59 -10.49
N PHE A 228 20.81 28.16 -9.60
CA PHE A 228 19.42 27.70 -9.40
C PHE A 228 18.53 27.87 -10.62
N GLU A 229 18.79 28.90 -11.44
CA GLU A 229 18.06 29.18 -12.68
C GLU A 229 18.31 28.13 -13.76
N ASP A 230 19.47 27.46 -13.71
CA ASP A 230 19.86 26.43 -14.68
C ASP A 230 19.21 25.08 -14.39
N ILE A 231 18.58 24.91 -13.22
CA ILE A 231 17.92 23.67 -12.83
C ILE A 231 16.76 23.38 -13.78
N SER A 232 16.82 22.20 -14.41
CA SER A 232 15.80 21.73 -15.35
C SER A 232 15.67 20.21 -15.28
N ILE A 233 14.45 19.70 -15.37
CA ILE A 233 14.17 18.26 -15.43
C ILE A 233 14.80 17.62 -16.67
N ALA A 234 14.85 18.38 -17.76
CA ALA A 234 15.47 17.96 -19.03
C ALA A 234 17.02 18.00 -19.02
N MET A 235 17.65 18.10 -17.84
CA MET A 235 19.11 18.03 -17.74
C MET A 235 19.59 16.64 -18.17
N PRO A 236 20.48 16.56 -19.19
CA PRO A 236 20.92 15.27 -19.67
C PRO A 236 21.76 14.53 -18.63
N ILE A 237 21.52 13.24 -18.48
CA ILE A 237 22.41 12.36 -17.74
C ILE A 237 23.53 11.90 -18.67
N PRO A 238 24.80 12.20 -18.38
CA PRO A 238 25.91 11.75 -19.20
C PRO A 238 25.92 10.23 -19.40
N GLY A 239 25.99 9.78 -20.65
CA GLY A 239 26.02 8.36 -21.00
C GLY A 239 24.64 7.69 -21.14
N ASN A 240 23.56 8.42 -21.02
CA ASN A 240 22.21 7.91 -21.24
C ASN A 240 21.77 8.12 -22.69
N THR A 241 21.48 7.02 -23.39
CA THR A 241 21.07 6.98 -24.79
C THR A 241 19.72 6.28 -25.03
N GLY A 242 18.86 6.13 -24.01
CA GLY A 242 17.64 5.37 -24.20
C GLY A 242 16.57 5.57 -23.13
N ARG A 243 15.43 4.89 -23.28
CA ARG A 243 14.23 4.98 -22.43
C ARG A 243 14.44 4.58 -20.97
N ASN A 244 15.60 4.02 -20.60
CA ASN A 244 15.98 3.79 -19.21
C ASN A 244 17.20 4.66 -18.89
N PRO A 245 16.98 5.84 -18.29
CA PRO A 245 18.05 6.82 -18.06
C PRO A 245 19.06 6.40 -16.99
N TYR A 246 18.87 5.27 -16.29
CA TYR A 246 19.64 4.94 -15.10
C TYR A 246 20.58 3.76 -15.35
N PRO A 247 21.89 3.99 -15.47
CA PRO A 247 22.87 2.93 -15.67
C PRO A 247 23.14 2.10 -14.40
N THR A 248 22.68 2.58 -13.23
CA THR A 248 22.88 1.94 -11.92
C THR A 248 21.54 1.72 -11.23
N TYR A 249 21.49 0.79 -10.28
CA TYR A 249 20.32 0.54 -9.47
C TYR A 249 20.02 1.67 -8.48
N TYR A 250 21.08 2.29 -7.93
CA TYR A 250 20.99 3.32 -6.90
C TYR A 250 21.62 4.62 -7.40
N LEU A 251 20.84 5.69 -7.41
CA LEU A 251 21.26 7.02 -7.86
C LEU A 251 22.14 7.68 -6.81
N SER A 252 23.44 7.55 -6.96
CA SER A 252 24.43 8.08 -6.04
C SER A 252 25.38 9.12 -6.63
N LYS A 253 25.36 9.25 -7.96
CA LYS A 253 26.27 10.15 -8.65
C LYS A 253 25.71 11.57 -8.69
N PRO A 254 26.59 12.60 -8.65
CA PRO A 254 26.17 13.99 -8.70
C PRO A 254 25.28 14.34 -9.92
N GLU A 255 25.58 13.80 -11.10
CA GLU A 255 24.81 14.00 -12.32
C GLU A 255 23.39 13.39 -12.27
N GLU A 256 23.14 12.46 -11.35
CA GLU A 256 21.85 11.80 -11.12
C GLU A 256 20.97 12.56 -10.10
N GLN A 257 21.53 13.53 -9.38
CA GLN A 257 20.88 14.23 -8.27
C GLN A 257 19.57 14.93 -8.67
N ILE A 258 19.48 15.41 -9.92
CA ILE A 258 18.27 16.06 -10.44
C ILE A 258 17.04 15.16 -10.38
N HIS A 259 17.22 13.85 -10.66
CA HIS A 259 16.13 12.89 -10.60
C HIS A 259 15.71 12.56 -9.17
N VAL A 260 16.67 12.52 -8.26
CA VAL A 260 16.39 12.35 -6.81
C VAL A 260 15.58 13.53 -6.30
N ASP A 261 15.98 14.76 -6.64
CA ASP A 261 15.29 15.97 -6.22
C ASP A 261 13.88 16.07 -6.85
N TYR A 262 13.70 15.62 -8.08
CA TYR A 262 12.38 15.55 -8.71
C TYR A 262 11.47 14.49 -8.06
N ASN A 263 11.97 13.28 -7.79
CA ASN A 263 11.20 12.19 -7.16
C ASN A 263 10.73 12.60 -5.75
N GLU A 264 11.62 13.24 -4.98
CA GLU A 264 11.28 13.81 -3.66
C GLU A 264 10.22 14.91 -3.80
N LEU A 265 10.43 15.86 -4.71
CA LEU A 265 9.45 16.93 -4.97
C LEU A 265 8.08 16.36 -5.32
N LEU A 266 8.00 15.42 -6.25
CA LEU A 266 6.73 14.86 -6.70
C LEU A 266 5.95 14.22 -5.53
N SER A 267 6.60 13.35 -4.77
CA SER A 267 5.95 12.64 -3.65
C SER A 267 5.54 13.62 -2.53
N THR A 268 6.42 14.55 -2.17
CA THR A 268 6.11 15.54 -1.13
C THR A 268 5.04 16.54 -1.57
N ARG A 269 5.02 16.93 -2.85
CA ARG A 269 3.99 17.81 -3.42
C ARG A 269 2.61 17.17 -3.37
N ILE A 270 2.48 15.91 -3.79
CA ILE A 270 1.21 15.18 -3.73
C ILE A 270 0.74 15.06 -2.28
N ALA A 271 1.61 14.69 -1.36
CA ALA A 271 1.27 14.63 0.06
C ALA A 271 0.80 15.99 0.61
N ASP A 272 1.46 17.09 0.25
CA ASP A 272 1.06 18.42 0.71
C ASP A 272 -0.27 18.90 0.10
N LEU A 273 -0.58 18.52 -1.14
CA LEU A 273 -1.91 18.75 -1.75
C LEU A 273 -2.99 18.02 -0.96
N ILE A 274 -2.81 16.72 -0.71
CA ILE A 274 -3.75 15.91 0.07
C ILE A 274 -3.98 16.53 1.44
N LYS A 275 -2.93 16.93 2.16
CA LYS A 275 -3.03 17.62 3.46
C LYS A 275 -3.79 18.95 3.36
N GLY A 276 -3.55 19.71 2.29
CA GLY A 276 -4.26 20.97 2.04
C GLY A 276 -5.77 20.78 1.89
N PHE A 277 -6.17 19.83 1.04
CA PHE A 277 -7.57 19.48 0.84
C PHE A 277 -8.22 18.89 2.10
N ALA A 278 -7.52 17.99 2.80
CA ALA A 278 -8.00 17.41 4.05
C ALA A 278 -8.29 18.48 5.11
N ARG A 279 -7.38 19.44 5.26
CA ARG A 279 -7.56 20.59 6.19
C ARG A 279 -8.80 21.41 5.87
N ILE A 280 -9.11 21.61 4.59
CA ILE A 280 -10.32 22.34 4.18
C ILE A 280 -11.57 21.59 4.63
N VAL A 281 -11.65 20.29 4.37
CA VAL A 281 -12.77 19.47 4.82
C VAL A 281 -12.92 19.54 6.34
N LYS A 282 -11.85 19.28 7.09
CA LYS A 282 -11.88 19.33 8.57
C LYS A 282 -12.30 20.70 9.12
N ARG A 283 -11.82 21.77 8.51
CA ARG A 283 -12.21 23.14 8.92
C ARG A 283 -13.70 23.41 8.68
N VAL A 284 -14.22 23.04 7.51
CA VAL A 284 -15.62 23.31 7.14
C VAL A 284 -16.59 22.44 7.93
N THR A 285 -16.22 21.20 8.22
CA THR A 285 -17.03 20.24 8.98
C THR A 285 -16.78 20.31 10.49
N ASN A 286 -15.98 21.27 10.96
CA ASN A 286 -15.57 21.39 12.36
C ASN A 286 -14.95 20.10 12.95
N GLY A 287 -14.28 19.30 12.09
CA GLY A 287 -13.67 18.02 12.45
C GLY A 287 -14.64 16.84 12.55
N ASP A 288 -15.93 17.06 12.40
CA ASP A 288 -16.98 16.06 12.60
C ASP A 288 -17.18 15.08 11.40
N THR A 289 -16.29 15.12 10.40
CA THR A 289 -16.36 14.23 9.22
C THR A 289 -15.01 13.58 8.96
N ILE A 290 -15.01 12.31 8.60
CA ILE A 290 -13.80 11.54 8.27
C ILE A 290 -13.22 12.00 6.93
N VAL A 291 -11.89 12.08 6.84
CA VAL A 291 -11.16 12.37 5.60
C VAL A 291 -10.24 11.22 5.25
N LEU A 292 -10.37 10.74 4.02
CA LEU A 292 -9.61 9.62 3.46
C LEU A 292 -8.93 10.02 2.16
N CYS A 293 -7.91 9.27 1.76
CA CYS A 293 -7.30 9.35 0.44
C CYS A 293 -6.69 8.00 0.03
N PHE A 294 -6.50 7.80 -1.25
CA PHE A 294 -5.61 6.77 -1.75
C PHE A 294 -4.16 7.21 -1.57
N TYR A 295 -3.32 6.37 -0.97
CA TYR A 295 -1.88 6.63 -0.90
C TYR A 295 -1.11 5.41 -0.36
N GLY A 296 0.21 5.33 -0.65
CA GLY A 296 1.10 4.36 -0.02
C GLY A 296 1.15 2.99 -0.71
N TYR A 297 0.95 2.89 -2.02
CA TYR A 297 0.91 1.63 -2.80
C TYR A 297 2.31 1.02 -3.04
N TRP A 298 3.16 1.04 -2.05
CA TRP A 298 4.59 0.72 -2.16
C TRP A 298 4.87 -0.67 -2.71
N TYR A 299 4.09 -1.63 -2.26
CA TYR A 299 4.28 -3.03 -2.60
C TYR A 299 3.63 -3.42 -3.93
N GLU A 300 2.68 -2.65 -4.44
CA GLU A 300 2.06 -2.88 -5.75
C GLU A 300 2.83 -2.20 -6.89
N LEU A 301 3.35 -1.00 -6.63
CA LEU A 301 4.07 -0.20 -7.63
C LEU A 301 5.51 -0.66 -7.85
N GLY A 302 5.97 -1.69 -7.15
CA GLY A 302 7.32 -2.20 -7.29
C GLY A 302 8.41 -1.19 -6.93
N GLY A 303 8.07 -0.17 -6.11
CA GLY A 303 9.00 0.87 -5.70
C GLY A 303 9.30 1.90 -6.78
N ASP A 304 8.34 2.17 -7.67
CA ASP A 304 8.51 3.23 -8.67
C ASP A 304 8.52 4.62 -8.04
N SER A 305 9.70 5.21 -7.93
CA SER A 305 9.93 6.52 -7.33
C SER A 305 9.17 7.67 -8.01
N LYS A 306 8.74 7.48 -9.27
CA LYS A 306 7.98 8.47 -10.06
C LYS A 306 6.48 8.36 -9.88
N SER A 307 5.98 7.42 -9.07
CA SER A 307 4.54 7.28 -8.81
C SER A 307 3.96 8.42 -7.98
N GLY A 308 4.78 9.09 -7.16
CA GLY A 308 4.34 10.13 -6.24
C GLY A 308 3.87 9.62 -4.86
N HIS A 309 4.04 8.33 -4.55
CA HIS A 309 3.49 7.68 -3.34
C HIS A 309 4.50 7.49 -2.19
N PHE A 310 5.67 8.11 -2.23
CA PHE A 310 6.75 7.89 -1.27
C PHE A 310 6.96 9.07 -0.30
N ALA A 311 5.86 9.64 0.23
CA ALA A 311 5.86 10.59 1.34
C ALA A 311 4.76 10.20 2.36
N PHE A 312 4.63 8.90 2.62
CA PHE A 312 3.53 8.35 3.40
C PHE A 312 3.61 8.75 4.87
N GLN A 313 4.82 8.79 5.45
CA GLN A 313 5.02 9.23 6.82
C GLN A 313 4.44 10.64 7.08
N ARG A 314 4.59 11.56 6.12
CA ARG A 314 4.01 12.93 6.20
C ARG A 314 2.49 12.92 6.29
N LEU A 315 1.84 11.93 5.69
CA LEU A 315 0.38 11.76 5.74
C LEU A 315 -0.06 10.98 6.99
N LEU A 316 0.72 9.98 7.41
CA LEU A 316 0.49 9.26 8.67
C LEU A 316 0.49 10.21 9.87
N GLU A 317 1.35 11.21 9.88
CA GLU A 317 1.46 12.22 10.93
C GLU A 317 0.45 13.37 10.81
N CYS A 318 -0.27 13.45 9.68
CA CYS A 318 -1.22 14.54 9.47
C CYS A 318 -2.50 14.34 10.29
N PRO A 319 -2.86 15.28 11.20
CA PRO A 319 -4.06 15.13 12.04
C PRO A 319 -5.38 15.28 11.26
N ASP A 320 -5.34 15.90 10.08
CA ASP A 320 -6.52 16.14 9.24
C ASP A 320 -6.93 14.93 8.38
N ILE A 321 -6.14 13.85 8.41
CA ILE A 321 -6.41 12.61 7.67
C ILE A 321 -6.75 11.51 8.68
N ASP A 322 -7.89 10.86 8.52
CA ASP A 322 -8.35 9.79 9.42
C ASP A 322 -8.00 8.39 8.90
N GLY A 323 -7.74 8.26 7.61
CA GLY A 323 -7.42 6.97 7.02
C GLY A 323 -6.96 7.03 5.57
N PHE A 324 -6.60 5.86 5.08
CA PHE A 324 -6.09 5.65 3.73
C PHE A 324 -6.81 4.48 3.07
N SER A 325 -6.68 4.36 1.76
CA SER A 325 -7.27 3.28 1.01
C SER A 325 -6.39 2.79 -0.15
N SER A 326 -6.61 1.55 -0.54
CA SER A 326 -6.21 0.99 -1.82
C SER A 326 -7.11 -0.18 -2.20
N PRO A 327 -7.10 -0.61 -3.47
CA PRO A 327 -7.55 -1.95 -3.82
C PRO A 327 -6.80 -3.03 -3.01
N ILE A 328 -7.40 -4.21 -2.92
CA ILE A 328 -6.65 -5.42 -2.55
C ILE A 328 -5.60 -5.65 -3.64
N GLY A 329 -4.39 -6.10 -3.27
CA GLY A 329 -3.35 -6.37 -4.25
C GLY A 329 -3.89 -7.18 -5.42
N TYR A 330 -3.64 -6.74 -6.66
CA TYR A 330 -4.24 -7.33 -7.86
C TYR A 330 -3.80 -8.76 -8.13
N TRP A 331 -2.68 -9.14 -7.58
CA TRP A 331 -2.13 -10.49 -7.68
C TRP A 331 -2.39 -11.26 -6.38
N ASP A 332 -2.61 -12.56 -6.51
CA ASP A 332 -2.79 -13.47 -5.37
C ASP A 332 -4.05 -13.17 -4.52
N ARG A 333 -5.14 -12.71 -5.12
CA ARG A 333 -6.42 -12.42 -4.44
C ARG A 333 -7.57 -13.37 -4.77
N ASP A 334 -7.35 -14.31 -5.70
CA ASP A 334 -8.32 -15.34 -6.11
C ASP A 334 -8.54 -16.40 -5.03
N LEU A 335 -9.34 -17.40 -5.34
CA LEU A 335 -9.54 -18.58 -4.49
C LEU A 335 -8.21 -19.33 -4.27
N GLY A 336 -7.81 -19.50 -3.02
CA GLY A 336 -6.50 -20.03 -2.63
C GLY A 336 -5.39 -18.98 -2.61
N GLY A 337 -5.72 -17.71 -2.89
CA GLY A 337 -4.82 -16.58 -2.74
C GLY A 337 -4.80 -15.99 -1.34
N THR A 338 -4.02 -14.95 -1.12
CA THR A 338 -3.82 -14.33 0.20
C THR A 338 -4.49 -12.96 0.35
N GLY A 339 -4.87 -12.28 -0.74
CA GLY A 339 -5.41 -10.93 -0.70
C GLY A 339 -4.45 -9.91 -0.05
N PRO A 340 -3.19 -9.77 -0.53
CA PRO A 340 -2.19 -8.97 0.16
C PRO A 340 -2.49 -7.47 0.06
N TYR A 341 -2.19 -6.72 1.13
CA TYR A 341 -2.33 -5.26 1.12
C TYR A 341 -1.17 -4.59 0.37
N MET A 342 -1.43 -3.39 -0.17
CA MET A 342 -0.47 -2.65 -0.98
C MET A 342 0.48 -1.77 -0.17
N CYS A 343 0.23 -1.58 1.13
CA CYS A 343 0.88 -0.57 1.97
C CYS A 343 1.57 -1.14 3.22
N ALA A 344 2.23 -0.25 3.96
CA ALA A 344 2.74 -0.49 5.31
C ALA A 344 1.59 -0.44 6.34
N ILE A 345 0.71 -1.45 6.31
CA ILE A 345 -0.54 -1.47 7.06
C ILE A 345 -0.36 -1.31 8.57
N ASP A 346 0.70 -1.89 9.14
CA ASP A 346 0.91 -1.83 10.58
C ASP A 346 1.38 -0.45 11.04
N SER A 347 2.01 0.34 10.15
CA SER A 347 2.24 1.76 10.39
C SER A 347 0.94 2.55 10.42
N VAL A 348 -0.01 2.28 9.53
CA VAL A 348 -1.33 2.95 9.55
C VAL A 348 -2.04 2.73 10.88
N VAL A 349 -2.13 1.48 11.33
CA VAL A 349 -2.75 1.13 12.61
C VAL A 349 -2.00 1.74 13.79
N ALA A 350 -0.66 1.78 13.76
CA ALA A 350 0.17 2.36 14.80
C ALA A 350 0.03 3.90 14.93
N HIS A 351 -0.47 4.56 13.90
CA HIS A 351 -0.88 5.98 13.94
C HIS A 351 -2.37 6.18 14.26
N HIS A 352 -3.08 5.12 14.67
CA HIS A 352 -4.51 5.13 14.97
C HIS A 352 -5.39 5.58 13.80
N LYS A 353 -4.89 5.38 12.57
CA LYS A 353 -5.63 5.66 11.34
C LYS A 353 -6.24 4.37 10.79
N MET A 354 -7.32 4.51 10.03
CA MET A 354 -8.04 3.37 9.48
C MET A 354 -7.61 3.12 8.03
N TRP A 355 -7.36 1.86 7.70
CA TRP A 355 -7.18 1.45 6.33
C TRP A 355 -8.50 1.00 5.74
N PHE A 356 -8.89 1.59 4.62
CA PHE A 356 -10.08 1.21 3.87
C PHE A 356 -9.67 0.31 2.70
N VAL A 357 -10.10 -0.93 2.75
CA VAL A 357 -9.87 -1.90 1.69
C VAL A 357 -10.91 -1.69 0.60
N GLU A 358 -10.46 -1.28 -0.58
CA GLU A 358 -11.31 -1.29 -1.77
C GLU A 358 -11.43 -2.73 -2.26
N ASN A 359 -12.57 -3.36 -1.96
CA ASN A 359 -12.86 -4.72 -2.37
C ASN A 359 -13.52 -4.70 -3.76
N ASP A 360 -12.69 -4.50 -4.78
CA ASP A 360 -13.04 -4.51 -6.19
C ASP A 360 -13.01 -5.91 -6.81
N ILE A 361 -13.08 -6.95 -5.97
CA ILE A 361 -13.13 -8.35 -6.42
C ILE A 361 -14.40 -8.55 -7.22
N ARG A 362 -14.23 -8.89 -8.50
CA ARG A 362 -15.32 -9.08 -9.44
C ARG A 362 -16.10 -10.33 -9.08
N THR A 363 -17.39 -10.18 -8.90
CA THR A 363 -18.25 -11.31 -8.58
C THR A 363 -18.50 -12.20 -9.80
N PHE A 364 -18.99 -13.40 -9.58
CA PHE A 364 -19.36 -14.35 -10.64
C PHE A 364 -20.43 -13.80 -11.62
N LEU A 365 -21.14 -12.73 -11.28
CA LEU A 365 -22.15 -12.11 -12.13
C LEU A 365 -21.57 -11.43 -13.37
N LEU A 366 -20.30 -10.99 -13.32
CA LEU A 366 -19.63 -10.40 -14.48
C LEU A 366 -19.65 -11.36 -15.67
N TYR A 367 -19.33 -12.63 -15.45
CA TYR A 367 -19.23 -13.63 -16.53
C TYR A 367 -20.57 -14.09 -17.09
N ARG A 368 -21.66 -13.89 -16.36
CA ARG A 368 -23.02 -14.27 -16.81
C ARG A 368 -23.63 -13.24 -17.73
N ARG A 369 -23.17 -12.00 -17.70
CA ARG A 369 -23.81 -10.87 -18.37
C ARG A 369 -23.15 -10.41 -19.66
N GLU A 370 -21.87 -10.67 -19.83
CA GLU A 370 -21.09 -10.24 -20.99
C GLU A 370 -20.32 -11.44 -21.56
N PRO A 371 -20.98 -12.37 -22.29
CA PRO A 371 -20.29 -13.46 -22.95
C PRO A 371 -19.33 -12.90 -24.00
N GLY A 372 -18.05 -13.09 -23.85
CA GLY A 372 -17.02 -12.58 -24.76
C GLY A 372 -16.22 -11.41 -24.23
N ASP A 373 -16.50 -10.90 -23.03
CA ASP A 373 -15.58 -9.98 -22.34
C ASP A 373 -14.24 -10.72 -22.13
N THR A 374 -13.24 -10.28 -22.86
CA THR A 374 -11.88 -10.82 -22.70
C THR A 374 -11.41 -10.41 -21.31
N ARG A 375 -11.21 -11.40 -20.51
CA ARG A 375 -10.74 -11.29 -19.12
C ARG A 375 -9.51 -10.40 -19.06
N ASP A 376 -9.55 -9.42 -18.24
CA ASP A 376 -8.40 -8.57 -17.96
C ASP A 376 -7.40 -9.21 -16.96
N GLY A 377 -7.45 -10.52 -16.76
CA GLY A 377 -6.45 -11.29 -16.01
C GLY A 377 -6.39 -11.08 -14.50
N PHE A 378 -7.16 -10.14 -13.94
CA PHE A 378 -7.05 -9.74 -12.56
C PHE A 378 -7.88 -10.57 -11.58
N GLN A 379 -8.73 -11.51 -12.04
CA GLN A 379 -9.59 -12.26 -11.14
C GLN A 379 -10.37 -13.38 -11.81
N ASN A 380 -10.53 -14.48 -11.09
CA ASN A 380 -11.16 -15.70 -11.56
C ASN A 380 -12.12 -16.31 -10.53
N LEU A 381 -13.14 -15.56 -10.08
CA LEU A 381 -14.24 -16.12 -9.30
C LEU A 381 -15.40 -16.44 -10.24
N TYR A 382 -15.67 -17.72 -10.43
CA TYR A 382 -16.61 -18.19 -11.45
C TYR A 382 -17.97 -18.58 -10.90
N ASN A 383 -18.08 -18.78 -9.60
CA ASN A 383 -19.28 -19.22 -8.92
C ASN A 383 -19.45 -18.54 -7.57
N PHE A 384 -20.58 -18.77 -6.93
CA PHE A 384 -20.90 -18.17 -5.65
C PHE A 384 -20.07 -18.75 -4.52
N GLU A 385 -19.74 -20.04 -4.57
CA GLU A 385 -18.96 -20.75 -3.56
C GLU A 385 -17.55 -20.18 -3.45
N ASP A 386 -16.88 -19.92 -4.58
CA ASP A 386 -15.56 -19.29 -4.61
C ASP A 386 -15.59 -17.89 -3.99
N LEU A 387 -16.59 -17.09 -4.39
CA LEU A 387 -16.81 -15.73 -3.85
C LEU A 387 -17.04 -15.79 -2.34
N TYR A 388 -17.84 -16.73 -1.90
CA TYR A 388 -18.21 -16.92 -0.51
C TYR A 388 -16.98 -17.17 0.38
N GLU A 389 -16.07 -18.04 -0.05
CA GLU A 389 -14.84 -18.34 0.66
C GLU A 389 -13.84 -17.16 0.65
N VAL A 390 -13.76 -16.45 -0.47
CA VAL A 390 -12.88 -15.27 -0.58
C VAL A 390 -13.40 -14.13 0.32
N TYR A 391 -14.70 -13.88 0.36
CA TYR A 391 -15.26 -12.84 1.25
C TYR A 391 -15.09 -13.17 2.74
N LYS A 392 -15.17 -14.46 3.13
CA LYS A 392 -14.81 -14.90 4.48
C LYS A 392 -13.34 -14.55 4.83
N ARG A 393 -12.39 -14.80 3.88
CA ARG A 393 -10.97 -14.49 4.04
C ARG A 393 -10.76 -12.98 4.24
N GLU A 394 -11.34 -12.18 3.34
CA GLU A 394 -11.19 -10.73 3.41
C GLU A 394 -11.77 -10.15 4.70
N ALA A 395 -12.98 -10.53 5.07
CA ALA A 395 -13.62 -10.05 6.30
C ALA A 395 -12.82 -10.45 7.56
N GLY A 396 -12.33 -11.69 7.63
CA GLY A 396 -11.48 -12.14 8.75
C GLY A 396 -10.17 -11.34 8.84
N THR A 397 -9.53 -11.07 7.70
CA THR A 397 -8.33 -10.23 7.62
C THR A 397 -8.61 -8.81 8.11
N GLN A 398 -9.71 -8.20 7.65
CA GLN A 398 -10.12 -6.85 8.03
C GLN A 398 -10.42 -6.75 9.53
N MET A 399 -11.13 -7.72 10.12
CA MET A 399 -11.42 -7.76 11.54
C MET A 399 -10.13 -7.81 12.38
N ILE A 400 -9.18 -8.69 12.03
CA ILE A 400 -7.91 -8.85 12.75
C ILE A 400 -7.03 -7.60 12.63
N ARG A 401 -7.02 -6.96 11.47
CA ARG A 401 -6.22 -5.75 11.19
C ARG A 401 -6.92 -4.45 11.60
N GLY A 402 -8.22 -4.46 11.90
CA GLY A 402 -9.00 -3.26 12.21
C GLY A 402 -9.22 -2.37 10.98
N CYS A 403 -9.41 -2.97 9.81
CA CYS A 403 -9.60 -2.28 8.55
C CYS A 403 -11.07 -2.07 8.23
N ALA A 404 -11.40 -0.97 7.56
CA ALA A 404 -12.67 -0.80 6.88
C ALA A 404 -12.64 -1.48 5.50
N SER A 405 -13.81 -1.65 4.91
CA SER A 405 -13.95 -2.13 3.54
C SER A 405 -15.10 -1.44 2.83
N TRP A 406 -14.96 -1.22 1.53
CA TRP A 406 -16.11 -1.05 0.66
C TRP A 406 -16.13 -2.12 -0.43
N TYR A 407 -17.26 -2.80 -0.56
CA TYR A 407 -17.52 -3.71 -1.66
C TYR A 407 -17.84 -2.88 -2.90
N MET A 408 -17.10 -3.09 -4.00
CA MET A 408 -17.10 -2.16 -5.11
C MET A 408 -17.58 -2.79 -6.43
N ASP A 409 -18.71 -2.31 -6.96
CA ASP A 409 -18.99 -2.46 -8.38
C ASP A 409 -18.26 -1.36 -9.15
N LEU A 410 -17.02 -1.64 -9.57
CA LEU A 410 -16.10 -0.67 -10.18
C LEU A 410 -16.72 0.12 -11.35
N ALA A 411 -17.61 -0.49 -12.11
CA ALA A 411 -18.14 0.10 -13.33
C ALA A 411 -19.67 0.27 -13.33
N GLY A 412 -20.36 0.00 -12.21
CA GLY A 412 -21.83 0.05 -12.14
C GLY A 412 -22.50 -0.95 -13.09
N ARG A 413 -21.98 -2.18 -13.14
CA ARG A 413 -22.44 -3.24 -14.07
C ARG A 413 -23.37 -4.28 -13.42
N GLY A 414 -23.67 -4.12 -12.13
CA GLY A 414 -24.55 -5.02 -11.37
C GLY A 414 -23.84 -6.26 -10.86
N TRP A 415 -22.56 -6.13 -10.50
CA TRP A 415 -21.78 -7.23 -9.94
C TRP A 415 -22.32 -7.74 -8.62
N PHE A 416 -23.06 -6.88 -7.90
CA PHE A 416 -23.66 -7.18 -6.59
C PHE A 416 -25.19 -7.39 -6.67
N TYR A 417 -25.77 -7.50 -7.86
CA TYR A 417 -27.20 -7.67 -8.02
C TYR A 417 -27.66 -9.12 -7.79
N HIS A 418 -27.40 -9.64 -6.57
CA HIS A 418 -27.80 -10.97 -6.13
C HIS A 418 -28.01 -11.00 -4.61
N PRO A 419 -29.19 -11.46 -4.11
CA PRO A 419 -29.52 -11.40 -2.68
C PRO A 419 -28.55 -12.16 -1.80
N ALA A 420 -28.08 -13.35 -2.19
CA ALA A 420 -27.17 -14.15 -1.37
C ALA A 420 -25.80 -13.48 -1.13
N ILE A 421 -25.34 -12.59 -2.03
CA ILE A 421 -24.14 -11.78 -1.82
C ILE A 421 -24.39 -10.84 -0.64
N TRP A 422 -25.54 -10.18 -0.60
CA TRP A 422 -25.87 -9.22 0.45
C TRP A 422 -26.16 -9.89 1.78
N GLU A 423 -26.81 -11.07 1.77
CA GLU A 423 -26.99 -11.88 2.98
C GLU A 423 -25.63 -12.24 3.62
N GLN A 424 -24.65 -12.62 2.81
CA GLN A 424 -23.30 -12.90 3.31
C GLN A 424 -22.62 -11.64 3.83
N ILE A 425 -22.61 -10.53 3.06
CA ILE A 425 -21.97 -9.28 3.46
C ILE A 425 -22.57 -8.78 4.78
N HIS A 426 -23.91 -8.75 4.90
CA HIS A 426 -24.56 -8.33 6.13
C HIS A 426 -24.23 -9.23 7.32
N HIS A 427 -24.14 -10.54 7.11
CA HIS A 427 -23.73 -11.43 8.17
C HIS A 427 -22.28 -11.18 8.65
N LEU A 428 -21.36 -10.96 7.70
CA LEU A 428 -19.96 -10.61 8.01
C LEU A 428 -19.84 -9.24 8.70
N GLU A 429 -20.68 -8.27 8.32
CA GLU A 429 -20.79 -6.97 8.99
C GLU A 429 -21.23 -7.13 10.46
N ARG A 430 -22.29 -7.92 10.72
CA ARG A 430 -22.74 -8.22 12.10
C ARG A 430 -21.67 -8.94 12.93
N LEU A 431 -20.94 -9.87 12.33
CA LEU A 431 -19.81 -10.51 12.98
C LEU A 431 -18.74 -9.49 13.33
N TYR A 432 -18.41 -8.60 12.40
CA TYR A 432 -17.44 -7.55 12.63
C TYR A 432 -17.90 -6.64 13.78
N ASP A 433 -19.15 -6.20 13.76
CA ASP A 433 -19.72 -5.34 14.81
C ASP A 433 -19.60 -5.99 16.20
N ALA A 434 -19.95 -7.28 16.31
CA ALA A 434 -19.84 -8.04 17.55
C ALA A 434 -18.38 -8.20 18.04
N THR A 435 -17.39 -8.16 17.14
CA THR A 435 -15.96 -8.31 17.51
C THR A 435 -15.26 -6.99 17.85
N LEU A 436 -15.80 -5.84 17.41
CA LEU A 436 -15.17 -4.52 17.58
C LEU A 436 -14.69 -4.20 19.01
N PRO A 437 -15.46 -4.48 20.09
CA PRO A 437 -15.03 -4.17 21.45
C PRO A 437 -13.90 -5.04 21.97
N HIS A 438 -13.65 -6.19 21.35
CA HIS A 438 -12.84 -7.26 21.91
C HIS A 438 -11.47 -7.42 21.28
N ILE A 439 -11.34 -7.09 19.98
CA ILE A 439 -10.09 -7.27 19.22
C ILE A 439 -9.08 -6.19 19.61
N THR A 440 -7.86 -6.66 19.95
CA THR A 440 -6.69 -5.82 20.23
C THR A 440 -5.72 -5.82 19.05
N PRO A 441 -4.76 -4.87 18.99
CA PRO A 441 -3.83 -4.76 17.88
C PRO A 441 -3.09 -6.06 17.57
N PHE A 442 -2.92 -6.34 16.30
CA PHE A 442 -2.04 -7.38 15.80
C PHE A 442 -0.61 -7.16 16.30
N VAL A 443 0.04 -8.22 16.77
CA VAL A 443 1.40 -8.17 17.32
C VAL A 443 2.33 -9.01 16.44
N PRO A 444 3.06 -8.40 15.50
CA PRO A 444 3.95 -9.14 14.62
C PRO A 444 5.22 -9.62 15.35
N GLU A 445 5.68 -10.81 14.98
CA GLU A 445 7.01 -11.33 15.35
C GLU A 445 8.05 -11.09 14.24
N VAL A 446 7.59 -10.76 13.03
CA VAL A 446 8.42 -10.38 11.88
C VAL A 446 8.05 -8.98 11.45
N ALA A 447 9.01 -8.09 11.29
CA ALA A 447 8.84 -6.77 10.72
C ALA A 447 9.46 -6.70 9.32
N VAL A 448 8.70 -6.23 8.34
CA VAL A 448 9.16 -5.88 7.00
C VAL A 448 9.19 -4.37 6.91
N VAL A 449 10.37 -3.79 6.69
CA VAL A 449 10.62 -2.34 6.80
C VAL A 449 11.10 -1.78 5.48
N LEU A 450 10.45 -0.74 5.02
CA LEU A 450 10.82 0.06 3.84
C LEU A 450 11.08 1.51 4.27
N ASP A 451 12.26 2.05 3.95
CA ASP A 451 12.54 3.48 4.06
C ASP A 451 12.10 4.19 2.76
N GLU A 452 11.03 4.97 2.84
CA GLU A 452 10.41 5.59 1.66
C GLU A 452 11.28 6.69 1.04
N GLU A 453 12.05 7.44 1.84
CA GLU A 453 12.91 8.50 1.34
C GLU A 453 14.04 7.93 0.46
N GLU A 454 14.51 6.73 0.76
CA GLU A 454 15.53 6.07 -0.05
C GLU A 454 15.00 5.53 -1.39
N VAL A 455 13.69 5.40 -1.55
CA VAL A 455 13.10 5.05 -2.84
C VAL A 455 13.30 6.15 -3.88
N TYR A 456 13.43 7.42 -3.47
CA TYR A 456 13.78 8.52 -4.39
C TYR A 456 15.09 8.25 -5.16
N ARG A 457 15.96 7.43 -4.60
CA ARG A 457 17.26 7.03 -5.17
C ARG A 457 17.24 5.69 -5.90
N ILE A 458 16.11 5.00 -5.95
CA ILE A 458 16.00 3.74 -6.69
C ILE A 458 15.71 4.06 -8.17
N ALA A 459 16.58 3.57 -9.04
CA ALA A 459 16.57 3.91 -10.46
C ALA A 459 15.58 3.10 -11.31
N SER A 460 15.03 2.00 -10.80
CA SER A 460 14.31 1.03 -11.61
C SER A 460 12.86 0.87 -11.17
N ALA A 461 11.93 1.35 -12.00
CA ALA A 461 10.51 1.18 -11.82
C ALA A 461 10.04 -0.28 -11.93
N HIS A 462 10.48 -1.01 -12.94
CA HIS A 462 9.90 -2.31 -13.31
C HIS A 462 10.89 -3.46 -13.22
N GLY A 463 11.92 -3.32 -12.41
CA GLY A 463 12.97 -4.31 -12.37
C GLY A 463 13.21 -4.85 -10.98
N THR A 464 14.39 -4.61 -10.58
CA THR A 464 15.05 -5.27 -9.46
C THR A 464 14.38 -5.02 -8.11
N PHE A 465 13.90 -3.80 -7.85
CA PHE A 465 13.26 -3.48 -6.58
C PHE A 465 11.85 -4.08 -6.44
N GLY A 466 11.18 -4.35 -7.54
CA GLY A 466 9.91 -5.09 -7.56
C GLY A 466 10.03 -6.50 -6.97
N TYR A 467 11.19 -7.15 -7.12
CA TYR A 467 11.41 -8.46 -6.47
C TYR A 467 11.43 -8.33 -4.95
N THR A 468 12.03 -7.27 -4.43
CA THR A 468 12.13 -7.04 -3.00
C THR A 468 10.81 -6.57 -2.37
N THR A 469 10.02 -5.76 -3.08
CA THR A 469 8.75 -5.22 -2.59
C THR A 469 7.57 -6.10 -2.98
N PHE A 470 7.26 -6.17 -4.26
CA PHE A 470 6.05 -6.82 -4.78
C PHE A 470 6.09 -8.35 -4.57
N ASN A 471 7.18 -9.04 -5.04
CA ASN A 471 7.24 -10.50 -4.95
C ASN A 471 7.38 -11.00 -3.51
N MET A 472 8.29 -10.38 -2.72
CA MET A 472 8.47 -10.80 -1.32
C MET A 472 7.22 -10.54 -0.48
N ARG A 473 6.45 -9.48 -0.75
CA ARG A 473 5.16 -9.26 -0.09
C ARG A 473 4.27 -10.50 -0.19
N MET A 474 4.02 -11.01 -1.40
CA MET A 474 3.20 -12.20 -1.61
C MET A 474 3.76 -13.42 -0.88
N THR A 475 5.08 -13.55 -0.86
CA THR A 475 5.76 -14.64 -0.13
C THR A 475 5.56 -14.50 1.38
N PHE A 476 5.69 -13.30 1.95
CA PHE A 476 5.48 -13.05 3.38
C PHE A 476 4.07 -13.42 3.85
N TYR A 477 3.04 -13.16 3.03
CA TYR A 477 1.65 -13.52 3.36
C TYR A 477 1.41 -15.04 3.40
N ARG A 478 2.32 -15.87 2.83
CA ARG A 478 2.22 -17.32 2.76
C ARG A 478 3.11 -18.07 3.75
N LEU A 479 3.72 -17.38 4.72
CA LEU A 479 4.66 -18.02 5.65
C LEU A 479 3.99 -18.68 6.84
N GLY A 480 2.73 -18.41 7.13
CA GLY A 480 2.08 -18.87 8.36
C GLY A 480 2.73 -18.26 9.62
N LEU A 481 3.23 -17.03 9.52
CA LEU A 481 3.91 -16.26 10.57
C LEU A 481 3.13 -14.98 10.86
N ALA A 482 3.39 -14.37 12.02
CA ALA A 482 2.90 -13.04 12.34
C ALA A 482 3.80 -11.97 11.72
N VAL A 483 3.48 -11.53 10.49
CA VAL A 483 4.26 -10.57 9.73
C VAL A 483 3.59 -9.19 9.70
N GLY A 484 4.34 -8.15 10.09
CA GLY A 484 3.92 -6.75 10.03
C GLY A 484 4.75 -5.95 9.02
N PHE A 485 4.14 -4.89 8.45
CA PHE A 485 4.73 -4.02 7.42
C PHE A 485 4.80 -2.59 7.93
N TYR A 486 6.00 -2.02 7.96
CA TYR A 486 6.29 -0.73 8.60
C TYR A 486 7.08 0.23 7.70
N THR A 487 6.90 1.53 7.95
CA THR A 487 7.81 2.56 7.45
C THR A 487 9.15 2.50 8.20
N GLY A 488 10.22 3.00 7.57
CA GLY A 488 11.53 3.13 8.21
C GLY A 488 11.48 3.99 9.48
N ASP A 489 10.75 5.10 9.43
CA ASP A 489 10.60 6.02 10.56
C ASP A 489 9.85 5.39 11.74
N ASP A 490 8.78 4.64 11.48
CA ASP A 490 8.03 3.94 12.53
C ASP A 490 8.82 2.80 13.16
N TRP A 491 9.62 2.08 12.37
CA TRP A 491 10.57 1.11 12.91
C TRP A 491 11.60 1.79 13.83
N LEU A 492 12.19 2.90 13.41
CA LEU A 492 13.12 3.67 14.24
C LEU A 492 12.44 4.22 15.50
N ALA A 493 11.19 4.65 15.40
CA ALA A 493 10.38 5.11 16.54
C ALA A 493 9.92 3.98 17.50
N GLY A 494 10.20 2.71 17.18
CA GLY A 494 9.93 1.55 18.05
C GLY A 494 8.54 0.94 17.89
N LYS A 495 7.76 1.34 16.87
CA LYS A 495 6.42 0.76 16.63
C LYS A 495 6.44 -0.71 16.21
N ALA A 496 7.60 -1.20 15.72
CA ALA A 496 7.82 -2.60 15.36
C ALA A 496 8.61 -3.40 16.44
N ASP A 497 8.74 -2.89 17.65
CA ASP A 497 9.61 -3.44 18.70
C ASP A 497 9.20 -4.81 19.25
N SER A 498 8.01 -5.30 18.92
CA SER A 498 7.57 -6.67 19.20
C SER A 498 8.25 -7.73 18.32
N ALA A 499 8.76 -7.33 17.15
CA ALA A 499 9.37 -8.24 16.20
C ALA A 499 10.73 -8.78 16.68
N LYS A 500 10.93 -10.07 16.54
CA LYS A 500 12.21 -10.77 16.78
C LYS A 500 13.08 -10.77 15.51
N LEU A 501 12.45 -10.64 14.36
CA LEU A 501 13.05 -10.67 13.04
C LEU A 501 12.65 -9.43 12.26
N THR A 502 13.62 -8.68 11.77
CA THR A 502 13.39 -7.50 10.93
C THR A 502 14.05 -7.67 9.58
N PHE A 503 13.29 -7.49 8.50
CA PHE A 503 13.80 -7.37 7.14
C PHE A 503 13.87 -5.89 6.76
N LEU A 504 15.07 -5.39 6.47
CA LEU A 504 15.31 -4.05 5.93
C LEU A 504 15.42 -4.17 4.40
N LEU A 505 14.39 -3.71 3.68
CA LEU A 505 14.28 -3.92 2.23
C LEU A 505 15.22 -3.00 1.42
N ASN A 506 15.52 -1.81 1.95
CA ASN A 506 16.40 -0.83 1.33
C ASN A 506 17.23 -0.08 2.39
N PRO A 507 18.21 -0.72 3.02
CA PRO A 507 18.96 -0.17 4.15
C PRO A 507 19.94 0.98 3.78
N THR A 508 19.78 1.58 2.62
CA THR A 508 20.67 2.58 2.02
C THR A 508 20.68 3.91 2.77
N GLY A 509 19.59 4.26 3.48
CA GLY A 509 19.44 5.49 4.25
C GLY A 509 19.94 5.45 5.68
N LEU A 510 20.50 4.33 6.14
CA LEU A 510 20.94 4.16 7.53
C LEU A 510 22.27 4.87 7.81
N LYS A 511 22.27 6.20 7.63
CA LYS A 511 23.42 7.09 7.81
C LYS A 511 23.13 8.13 8.89
N GLY A 512 24.17 8.71 9.47
CA GLY A 512 24.03 9.78 10.47
C GLY A 512 23.07 9.38 11.61
N ALA A 513 22.13 10.23 11.95
CA ALA A 513 21.17 9.98 13.05
C ALA A 513 20.27 8.74 12.81
N LYS A 514 19.80 8.52 11.58
CA LYS A 514 19.05 7.29 11.24
C LYS A 514 19.91 6.04 11.47
N GLY A 515 21.20 6.08 11.11
CA GLY A 515 22.14 4.97 11.33
C GLY A 515 22.36 4.67 12.81
N GLU A 516 22.50 5.69 13.66
CA GLU A 516 22.64 5.48 15.12
C GLU A 516 21.34 4.90 15.72
N GLY A 517 20.17 5.42 15.35
CA GLY A 517 18.90 4.86 15.78
C GLY A 517 18.71 3.41 15.33
N ALA A 518 19.13 3.08 14.09
CA ALA A 518 19.09 1.72 13.58
C ALA A 518 20.00 0.78 14.39
N LEU A 519 21.19 1.22 14.80
CA LEU A 519 22.08 0.41 15.63
C LEU A 519 21.46 0.01 16.97
N GLU A 520 20.69 0.89 17.60
CA GLU A 520 19.96 0.56 18.83
C GLU A 520 18.95 -0.55 18.60
N LYS A 521 18.22 -0.51 17.49
CA LYS A 521 17.22 -1.54 17.12
C LYS A 521 17.89 -2.88 16.78
N ILE A 522 18.93 -2.85 15.95
CA ILE A 522 19.68 -4.03 15.51
C ILE A 522 20.31 -4.78 16.69
N ARG A 523 20.85 -4.03 17.68
CA ARG A 523 21.57 -4.59 18.82
C ARG A 523 20.69 -5.00 20.00
N ARG A 524 19.38 -4.93 19.85
CA ARG A 524 18.47 -5.41 20.91
C ARG A 524 18.65 -6.90 21.17
N GLN A 525 18.54 -7.28 22.44
CA GLN A 525 18.63 -8.67 22.88
C GLN A 525 17.58 -9.55 22.17
N GLY A 526 18.03 -10.63 21.55
CA GLY A 526 17.20 -11.57 20.80
C GLY A 526 16.84 -11.12 19.38
N GLN A 527 17.30 -9.94 18.94
CA GLN A 527 16.97 -9.40 17.60
C GLN A 527 17.75 -10.13 16.50
N THR A 528 17.06 -10.42 15.40
CA THR A 528 17.64 -10.80 14.11
C THR A 528 17.31 -9.75 13.07
N THR A 529 18.32 -9.20 12.40
CA THR A 529 18.10 -8.20 11.33
C THR A 529 18.68 -8.70 10.02
N VAL A 530 17.88 -8.68 8.97
CA VAL A 530 18.24 -9.07 7.60
C VAL A 530 18.34 -7.83 6.74
N PHE A 531 19.49 -7.64 6.11
CA PHE A 531 19.75 -6.57 5.14
C PHE A 531 19.63 -7.15 3.74
N ILE A 532 18.71 -6.59 2.94
CA ILE A 532 18.47 -7.03 1.57
C ILE A 532 19.26 -6.18 0.59
N TYR A 533 19.93 -6.81 -0.36
CA TYR A 533 20.74 -6.30 -1.44
C TYR A 533 22.01 -5.56 -1.00
N GLY A 534 21.87 -4.34 -0.45
CA GLY A 534 23.06 -3.51 -0.20
C GLY A 534 22.76 -2.12 0.36
N PHE A 535 23.79 -1.30 0.41
CA PHE A 535 23.85 -0.09 1.22
C PHE A 535 24.07 1.20 0.39
N GLY A 536 23.80 1.18 -0.92
CA GLY A 536 23.97 2.33 -1.79
C GLY A 536 25.42 2.83 -1.83
N ASP A 537 25.64 4.10 -1.46
CA ASP A 537 26.94 4.77 -1.41
C ASP A 537 27.59 4.74 -0.01
N MET A 538 27.03 3.98 0.94
CA MET A 538 27.54 3.90 2.32
C MET A 538 28.99 3.37 2.36
N ASP A 539 29.82 3.95 3.20
CA ASP A 539 31.21 3.51 3.37
C ASP A 539 31.33 2.16 4.10
N THR A 540 32.47 1.50 3.93
CA THR A 540 32.73 0.17 4.50
C THR A 540 32.67 0.16 6.04
N ALA A 541 33.11 1.22 6.70
CA ALA A 541 33.12 1.28 8.15
C ALA A 541 31.69 1.34 8.70
N GLN A 542 30.81 2.10 8.07
CA GLN A 542 29.42 2.18 8.47
C GLN A 542 28.64 0.89 8.16
N MET A 543 28.88 0.27 6.99
CA MET A 543 28.32 -1.04 6.68
C MET A 543 28.73 -2.08 7.75
N GLN A 544 30.00 -2.09 8.15
CA GLN A 544 30.53 -2.96 9.21
C GLN A 544 29.88 -2.68 10.57
N ARG A 545 29.70 -1.41 10.92
CA ARG A 545 29.01 -1.04 12.18
C ARG A 545 27.58 -1.58 12.25
N LEU A 546 26.83 -1.53 11.14
CA LEU A 546 25.44 -2.01 11.08
C LEU A 546 25.38 -3.53 11.06
N THR A 547 26.21 -4.18 10.26
CA THR A 547 26.10 -5.63 10.01
C THR A 547 26.99 -6.46 10.93
N GLY A 548 28.06 -5.87 11.48
CA GLY A 548 29.13 -6.61 12.16
C GLY A 548 30.05 -7.40 11.21
N MET A 549 29.82 -7.28 9.88
CA MET A 549 30.58 -7.97 8.83
C MET A 549 31.36 -6.96 7.99
N THR A 550 32.56 -7.35 7.53
CA THR A 550 33.29 -6.56 6.54
C THR A 550 32.69 -6.80 5.16
N LEU A 551 32.00 -5.78 4.64
CA LEU A 551 31.39 -5.80 3.31
C LEU A 551 32.26 -5.02 2.31
N ALA A 552 32.18 -5.43 1.06
CA ALA A 552 32.73 -4.70 -0.08
C ALA A 552 31.76 -4.71 -1.25
N ARG A 553 32.04 -3.90 -2.25
CA ARG A 553 31.24 -3.83 -3.47
C ARG A 553 32.09 -4.01 -4.72
N CYS A 554 31.51 -4.67 -5.73
CA CYS A 554 32.00 -4.66 -7.10
C CYS A 554 31.25 -3.61 -7.87
N GLU A 555 31.94 -2.74 -8.56
CA GLU A 555 31.38 -1.73 -9.45
C GLU A 555 31.79 -2.04 -10.88
N ALA A 556 30.85 -2.07 -11.80
CA ALA A 556 31.10 -2.18 -13.21
C ALA A 556 31.14 -0.77 -13.84
N PRO A 557 31.77 -0.61 -15.01
CA PRO A 557 31.69 0.63 -15.79
C PRO A 557 30.23 1.06 -16.02
N ALA A 558 30.02 2.37 -16.17
CA ALA A 558 28.68 2.92 -16.41
C ALA A 558 28.00 2.21 -17.59
N GLY A 559 26.73 1.83 -17.42
CA GLY A 559 25.94 1.07 -18.39
C GLY A 559 26.15 -0.44 -18.39
N THR A 560 27.11 -0.95 -17.60
CA THR A 560 27.33 -2.37 -17.40
C THR A 560 26.66 -2.84 -16.13
N LYS A 561 26.00 -3.99 -16.15
CA LYS A 561 25.37 -4.61 -14.97
C LYS A 561 26.09 -5.91 -14.62
N LEU A 562 26.09 -6.25 -13.36
CA LEU A 562 26.71 -7.46 -12.81
C LEU A 562 25.60 -8.48 -12.50
N PRO A 563 25.74 -9.74 -12.96
CA PRO A 563 24.73 -10.76 -12.73
C PRO A 563 24.71 -11.21 -11.26
N VAL A 564 23.50 -11.34 -10.71
CA VAL A 564 23.26 -11.87 -9.35
C VAL A 564 22.83 -13.32 -9.45
N GLN A 565 23.76 -14.24 -9.28
CA GLN A 565 23.49 -15.68 -9.19
C GLN A 565 24.35 -16.29 -8.09
N MET A 566 23.71 -17.05 -7.19
CA MET A 566 24.39 -17.66 -6.06
C MET A 566 24.15 -19.17 -5.97
N VAL A 567 25.09 -19.88 -5.35
CA VAL A 567 24.95 -21.29 -4.94
C VAL A 567 25.08 -21.38 -3.43
N PHE A 568 24.24 -22.20 -2.82
CA PHE A 568 24.29 -22.41 -1.37
C PHE A 568 25.52 -23.18 -0.92
N CYS A 569 26.01 -22.86 0.26
CA CYS A 569 27.13 -23.52 0.90
C CYS A 569 26.88 -23.67 2.42
N GLY A 570 27.80 -24.34 3.11
CA GLY A 570 27.70 -24.55 4.56
C GLY A 570 26.48 -25.38 4.96
N SER A 571 25.82 -24.96 6.02
CA SER A 571 24.60 -25.63 6.52
C SER A 571 23.37 -25.52 5.59
N TRP A 572 23.49 -24.74 4.52
CA TRP A 572 22.46 -24.52 3.51
C TRP A 572 22.74 -25.22 2.19
N GLU A 573 23.81 -26.01 2.11
CA GLU A 573 24.13 -26.82 0.94
C GLU A 573 22.94 -27.72 0.55
N GLY A 574 22.59 -27.78 -0.73
CA GLY A 574 21.44 -28.53 -1.23
C GLY A 574 20.11 -27.79 -1.19
N CYS A 575 20.03 -26.58 -0.63
CA CYS A 575 18.89 -25.70 -0.89
C CYS A 575 18.80 -25.41 -2.39
N LYS A 576 17.58 -25.29 -2.91
CA LYS A 576 17.38 -24.91 -4.31
C LYS A 576 17.99 -23.54 -4.57
N ASN A 577 18.55 -23.34 -5.77
CA ASN A 577 19.19 -22.09 -6.15
C ASN A 577 18.37 -20.89 -5.74
N VAL A 578 19.02 -20.04 -4.95
CA VAL A 578 18.59 -18.64 -4.76
C VAL A 578 19.11 -17.85 -5.97
N SER A 579 18.80 -18.26 -7.16
CA SER A 579 18.55 -17.20 -8.11
C SER A 579 17.25 -16.63 -7.61
N ALA A 580 17.17 -15.35 -7.45
CA ALA A 580 15.90 -14.67 -7.53
C ALA A 580 15.24 -15.04 -8.87
N GLY A 581 14.92 -16.28 -9.12
CA GLY A 581 14.26 -16.89 -10.27
C GLY A 581 14.48 -16.30 -11.65
N ARG A 582 15.22 -15.20 -11.77
CA ARG A 582 15.52 -14.43 -12.98
C ARG A 582 16.93 -13.87 -12.85
N GLU A 583 17.66 -13.83 -13.95
CA GLU A 583 18.92 -13.12 -14.06
C GLU A 583 18.67 -11.65 -13.73
N VAL A 584 19.01 -11.24 -12.52
CA VAL A 584 18.98 -9.84 -12.10
C VAL A 584 20.36 -9.28 -12.28
N ASP A 585 20.47 -8.30 -13.13
CA ASP A 585 21.69 -7.56 -13.35
C ASP A 585 21.66 -6.27 -12.52
N VAL A 586 22.68 -6.04 -11.74
CA VAL A 586 22.76 -4.90 -10.83
C VAL A 586 24.15 -4.25 -10.85
N ASN A 587 24.20 -2.96 -10.50
CA ASN A 587 25.44 -2.24 -10.28
C ASN A 587 25.21 -1.15 -9.20
N PRO A 588 25.96 -1.15 -8.10
CA PRO A 588 27.00 -2.09 -7.69
C PRO A 588 26.46 -3.43 -7.14
N LEU A 589 27.32 -4.43 -7.01
CA LEU A 589 27.03 -5.70 -6.36
C LEU A 589 27.80 -5.76 -5.03
N PHE A 590 27.11 -6.11 -3.92
CA PHE A 590 27.70 -6.20 -2.60
C PHE A 590 28.03 -7.64 -2.19
N TYR A 591 29.12 -7.83 -1.42
CA TYR A 591 29.56 -9.13 -0.93
C TYR A 591 30.29 -9.02 0.41
N VAL A 592 30.33 -10.12 1.15
CA VAL A 592 31.03 -10.23 2.43
C VAL A 592 32.47 -10.67 2.21
N GLN A 593 33.42 -9.90 2.73
CA GLN A 593 34.88 -10.24 2.70
C GLN A 593 35.33 -10.96 3.96
N GLY A 594 34.71 -10.68 5.12
CA GLY A 594 35.17 -11.23 6.40
C GLY A 594 34.22 -10.92 7.55
N ASP A 595 34.63 -11.34 8.75
CA ASP A 595 33.94 -11.12 10.01
C ASP A 595 32.54 -11.77 10.15
N TYR A 596 32.20 -12.72 9.28
CA TYR A 596 30.96 -13.49 9.38
C TYR A 596 31.12 -14.72 10.29
N THR A 597 30.03 -15.19 10.87
CA THR A 597 30.01 -16.44 11.65
C THR A 597 29.75 -17.64 10.73
N GLU A 598 28.86 -17.49 9.73
CA GLU A 598 28.50 -18.54 8.81
C GLU A 598 28.18 -17.96 7.44
N ALA A 599 28.69 -18.60 6.39
CA ALA A 599 28.33 -18.29 5.00
C ALA A 599 27.25 -19.23 4.52
N PHE A 600 26.20 -18.67 3.87
CA PHE A 600 25.06 -19.42 3.37
C PHE A 600 25.08 -19.60 1.86
N ALA A 601 25.60 -18.62 1.10
CA ALA A 601 25.74 -18.72 -0.35
C ALA A 601 26.90 -17.85 -0.88
N GLN A 602 27.40 -18.26 -2.05
CA GLN A 602 28.43 -17.51 -2.78
C GLN A 602 28.00 -17.27 -4.22
N TYR A 603 28.46 -16.18 -4.80
CA TYR A 603 28.21 -15.85 -6.20
C TYR A 603 28.91 -16.86 -7.11
N THR A 604 28.26 -17.21 -8.24
CA THR A 604 28.73 -18.23 -9.17
C THR A 604 29.32 -17.68 -10.46
N ILE A 605 28.95 -16.47 -10.84
CA ILE A 605 29.29 -15.86 -12.14
C ILE A 605 29.78 -14.42 -11.99
N GLY A 606 30.42 -13.92 -13.05
CA GLY A 606 30.91 -12.54 -13.14
C GLY A 606 32.09 -12.24 -12.21
N GLU A 607 32.36 -10.98 -11.96
CA GLU A 607 33.49 -10.49 -11.13
C GLU A 607 33.35 -10.84 -9.65
N ALA A 608 32.13 -11.18 -9.21
CA ALA A 608 31.85 -11.60 -7.86
C ALA A 608 31.97 -13.11 -7.65
N ALA A 609 32.26 -13.91 -8.68
CA ALA A 609 32.35 -15.36 -8.57
C ALA A 609 33.27 -15.81 -7.41
N GLY A 610 32.76 -16.71 -6.58
CA GLY A 610 33.44 -17.21 -5.39
C GLY A 610 33.39 -16.31 -4.15
N LYS A 611 32.86 -15.07 -4.25
CA LYS A 611 32.65 -14.17 -3.12
C LYS A 611 31.36 -14.50 -2.40
N ILE A 612 31.31 -14.27 -1.09
CA ILE A 612 30.14 -14.57 -0.25
C ILE A 612 29.06 -13.51 -0.46
N GLY A 613 27.91 -13.94 -0.97
CA GLY A 613 26.75 -13.08 -1.20
C GLY A 613 25.64 -13.21 -0.15
N PHE A 614 25.71 -14.24 0.70
CA PHE A 614 24.74 -14.47 1.76
C PHE A 614 25.43 -15.03 3.00
N ALA A 615 25.37 -14.32 4.12
CA ALA A 615 26.05 -14.70 5.34
C ALA A 615 25.36 -14.16 6.59
N MET A 616 25.69 -14.77 7.74
CA MET A 616 25.23 -14.38 9.06
C MET A 616 26.40 -14.04 9.97
N LYS A 617 26.21 -13.05 10.84
CA LYS A 617 27.05 -12.72 11.97
C LYS A 617 26.25 -12.89 13.27
N ARG A 618 26.68 -13.79 14.14
CA ARG A 618 26.22 -13.85 15.53
C ARG A 618 27.07 -12.92 16.39
N GLN A 619 26.40 -12.14 17.22
CA GLN A 619 27.01 -11.21 18.16
C GLN A 619 26.44 -11.46 19.55
N ASP A 620 26.94 -10.77 20.56
CA ASP A 620 26.48 -10.97 21.93
C ASP A 620 25.02 -10.49 22.07
N GLY A 621 24.10 -11.46 22.11
CA GLY A 621 22.67 -11.25 22.30
C GLY A 621 21.85 -10.90 21.05
N TYR A 622 22.43 -10.75 19.88
CA TYR A 622 21.71 -10.49 18.63
C TYR A 622 22.44 -11.09 17.42
N GLN A 623 21.79 -11.06 16.27
CA GLN A 623 22.41 -11.52 15.02
C GLN A 623 21.98 -10.68 13.83
N THR A 624 22.86 -10.62 12.83
CA THR A 624 22.62 -9.93 11.57
C THR A 624 22.82 -10.88 10.40
N ILE A 625 22.04 -10.69 9.36
CA ILE A 625 22.11 -11.46 8.12
C ILE A 625 22.21 -10.47 6.97
N PHE A 626 23.17 -10.69 6.10
CA PHE A 626 23.32 -9.97 4.85
C PHE A 626 22.96 -10.88 3.69
N PHE A 627 22.10 -10.42 2.81
CA PHE A 627 21.72 -11.08 1.55
C PHE A 627 21.90 -10.12 0.39
N GLY A 628 22.89 -10.39 -0.47
CA GLY A 628 23.26 -9.55 -1.62
C GLY A 628 22.37 -9.73 -2.85
N GLY A 629 21.25 -10.43 -2.73
CA GLY A 629 20.20 -10.57 -3.74
C GLY A 629 18.99 -9.70 -3.40
N PHE A 630 17.90 -9.86 -4.18
CA PHE A 630 16.72 -9.02 -4.09
C PHE A 630 15.47 -9.74 -3.59
N GLU A 631 15.38 -11.04 -3.81
CA GLU A 631 14.22 -11.86 -3.47
C GLU A 631 14.67 -13.11 -2.72
N LEU A 632 14.06 -13.35 -1.58
CA LEU A 632 14.17 -14.58 -0.82
C LEU A 632 12.90 -15.40 -1.03
N ASP A 633 13.05 -16.64 -1.44
CA ASP A 633 11.93 -17.54 -1.57
C ASP A 633 11.36 -17.97 -0.19
N ARG A 634 10.21 -18.60 -0.23
CA ARG A 634 9.46 -19.03 0.95
C ARG A 634 10.28 -19.92 1.89
N ASP A 635 11.04 -20.88 1.35
CA ASP A 635 11.80 -21.82 2.16
C ASP A 635 12.96 -21.14 2.90
N LEU A 636 13.59 -20.15 2.24
CA LEU A 636 14.67 -19.36 2.84
C LEU A 636 14.15 -18.41 3.91
N LEU A 637 13.03 -17.71 3.64
CA LEU A 637 12.39 -16.85 4.63
C LEU A 637 12.01 -17.64 5.88
N LEU A 638 11.46 -18.84 5.70
CA LEU A 638 11.07 -19.71 6.83
C LEU A 638 12.30 -20.20 7.61
N ARG A 639 13.39 -20.56 6.93
CA ARG A 639 14.66 -20.91 7.60
C ARG A 639 15.21 -19.77 8.42
N ILE A 640 15.21 -18.54 7.89
CA ILE A 640 15.62 -17.34 8.61
C ILE A 640 14.71 -17.11 9.81
N ALA A 641 13.39 -17.26 9.66
CA ALA A 641 12.44 -17.13 10.76
C ALA A 641 12.70 -18.12 11.90
N ARG A 642 13.02 -19.38 11.56
CA ARG A 642 13.42 -20.41 12.53
C ARG A 642 14.72 -20.07 13.26
N LEU A 643 15.72 -19.53 12.54
CA LEU A 643 16.96 -19.03 13.15
C LEU A 643 16.69 -17.88 14.14
N ALA A 644 15.69 -17.04 13.87
CA ALA A 644 15.28 -15.95 14.74
C ALA A 644 14.33 -16.37 15.87
N GLY A 645 13.93 -17.65 15.94
CA GLY A 645 12.98 -18.15 16.96
C GLY A 645 11.57 -17.57 16.80
N VAL A 646 11.16 -17.26 15.57
CA VAL A 646 9.79 -16.83 15.25
C VAL A 646 8.85 -18.03 15.30
N ARG A 647 7.65 -17.81 15.82
CA ARG A 647 6.63 -18.86 15.91
C ARG A 647 5.98 -19.14 14.56
N GLU A 648 5.84 -20.41 14.23
CA GLU A 648 5.06 -20.89 13.11
C GLU A 648 3.63 -21.23 13.59
N TYR A 649 2.60 -20.68 12.89
CA TYR A 649 1.20 -20.88 13.24
C TYR A 649 0.52 -21.93 12.38
N GLY A 650 1.14 -22.40 11.32
CA GLY A 650 0.59 -23.45 10.51
C GLY A 650 1.40 -23.76 9.27
N TYR A 651 0.78 -24.51 8.35
CA TYR A 651 1.42 -24.93 7.11
C TYR A 651 1.77 -23.72 6.24
N PHE A 652 3.04 -23.57 5.95
CA PHE A 652 3.49 -22.51 5.07
C PHE A 652 3.05 -22.81 3.61
N GLY A 653 2.61 -21.76 2.93
CA GLY A 653 1.96 -21.84 1.62
C GLY A 653 0.49 -21.46 1.67
N ASP A 654 -0.20 -21.76 2.76
CA ASP A 654 -1.54 -21.26 3.02
C ASP A 654 -1.49 -19.81 3.55
N TYR A 655 -2.58 -19.08 3.39
CA TYR A 655 -2.75 -17.82 4.08
C TYR A 655 -3.16 -18.07 5.53
N ILE A 656 -2.38 -17.57 6.48
CA ILE A 656 -2.66 -17.62 7.91
C ILE A 656 -2.30 -16.26 8.51
N LEU A 657 -3.29 -15.57 9.08
CA LEU A 657 -3.08 -14.34 9.84
C LEU A 657 -3.46 -14.57 11.31
N PRO A 658 -2.47 -14.72 12.19
CA PRO A 658 -2.71 -14.94 13.61
C PRO A 658 -2.80 -13.59 14.34
N GLY A 659 -3.99 -13.18 14.75
CA GLY A 659 -4.20 -12.04 15.66
C GLY A 659 -4.17 -12.48 17.14
N PRO A 660 -4.29 -11.57 18.11
CA PRO A 660 -4.25 -11.91 19.53
C PRO A 660 -5.43 -12.76 20.03
N GLN A 661 -6.62 -12.60 19.45
CA GLN A 661 -7.86 -13.27 19.83
C GLN A 661 -8.49 -14.08 18.69
N MET A 662 -8.06 -13.84 17.47
CA MET A 662 -8.64 -14.45 16.26
C MET A 662 -7.54 -14.86 15.30
N MET A 663 -7.80 -15.89 14.51
CA MET A 663 -6.93 -16.32 13.41
C MET A 663 -7.79 -16.62 12.20
N ILE A 664 -7.45 -16.02 11.07
CA ILE A 664 -8.03 -16.39 9.78
C ILE A 664 -7.06 -17.30 9.02
N THR A 665 -7.61 -18.33 8.38
CA THR A 665 -6.85 -19.23 7.51
C THR A 665 -7.58 -19.44 6.19
N HIS A 666 -6.82 -19.51 5.09
CA HIS A 666 -7.37 -19.82 3.77
C HIS A 666 -6.41 -20.75 3.02
N THR A 667 -6.92 -21.89 2.57
CA THR A 667 -6.09 -22.98 2.02
C THR A 667 -5.73 -22.72 0.57
N THR A 668 -4.44 -22.79 0.26
CA THR A 668 -3.91 -22.65 -1.11
C THR A 668 -4.01 -23.94 -1.90
N GLU A 669 -3.70 -25.05 -1.26
CA GLU A 669 -3.70 -26.39 -1.87
C GLU A 669 -4.40 -27.40 -0.95
N PRO A 670 -5.01 -28.45 -1.53
CA PRO A 670 -5.67 -29.47 -0.70
C PRO A 670 -4.67 -30.27 0.13
N GLY A 671 -5.14 -30.89 1.20
CA GLY A 671 -4.36 -31.80 2.03
C GLY A 671 -4.65 -31.67 3.52
N GLU A 672 -3.86 -32.41 4.31
CA GLU A 672 -3.90 -32.29 5.76
C GLU A 672 -3.21 -31.01 6.22
N LYS A 673 -3.91 -30.19 6.99
CA LYS A 673 -3.49 -28.88 7.47
C LYS A 673 -3.56 -28.82 8.99
N THR A 674 -2.49 -28.36 9.62
CA THR A 674 -2.46 -28.12 11.06
C THR A 674 -2.24 -26.64 11.34
N VAL A 675 -3.10 -26.05 12.15
CA VAL A 675 -2.92 -24.70 12.70
C VAL A 675 -2.57 -24.79 14.18
N HIS A 676 -1.67 -23.91 14.63
CA HIS A 676 -1.19 -23.85 16.01
C HIS A 676 -1.67 -22.55 16.67
N PHE A 677 -2.11 -22.66 17.92
CA PHE A 677 -2.50 -21.50 18.72
C PHE A 677 -1.36 -21.04 19.63
N PRO A 678 -1.37 -19.76 20.08
CA PRO A 678 -0.28 -19.20 20.90
C PRO A 678 -0.06 -19.95 22.23
N ARG A 679 -1.10 -20.60 22.74
CA ARG A 679 -1.14 -21.35 24.00
C ARG A 679 -2.27 -22.38 23.96
N VAL A 680 -2.29 -23.32 24.91
CA VAL A 680 -3.46 -24.16 25.16
C VAL A 680 -4.63 -23.26 25.56
N CYS A 681 -5.75 -23.36 24.87
CA CYS A 681 -6.94 -22.53 25.07
C CYS A 681 -8.19 -23.22 24.49
N ASP A 682 -9.34 -22.66 24.79
CA ASP A 682 -10.56 -23.02 24.07
C ASP A 682 -10.59 -22.28 22.73
N VAL A 683 -11.05 -22.94 21.70
CA VAL A 683 -11.12 -22.43 20.34
C VAL A 683 -12.52 -22.63 19.80
N TYR A 684 -13.13 -21.56 19.32
CA TYR A 684 -14.38 -21.58 18.57
C TYR A 684 -14.09 -21.43 17.09
N ASP A 685 -14.36 -22.48 16.32
CA ASP A 685 -14.38 -22.44 14.87
C ASP A 685 -15.69 -21.82 14.43
N TYR A 686 -15.64 -20.57 14.03
CA TYR A 686 -16.83 -19.76 13.78
C TYR A 686 -17.67 -20.29 12.60
N TYR A 687 -17.02 -20.65 11.48
CA TYR A 687 -17.73 -21.08 10.29
C TYR A 687 -18.28 -22.51 10.39
N GLU A 688 -17.71 -23.36 11.27
CA GLU A 688 -18.25 -24.68 11.58
C GLU A 688 -19.20 -24.71 12.80
N ASN A 689 -19.39 -23.60 13.51
CA ASN A 689 -20.10 -23.52 14.78
C ASN A 689 -19.62 -24.59 15.79
N ARG A 690 -18.31 -24.75 15.90
CA ARG A 690 -17.70 -25.86 16.64
C ARG A 690 -16.71 -25.39 17.70
N TRP A 691 -16.82 -25.96 18.90
CA TRP A 691 -15.86 -25.79 19.98
C TRP A 691 -14.81 -26.89 20.02
N TYR A 692 -13.56 -26.50 20.28
CA TYR A 692 -12.44 -27.34 20.64
C TYR A 692 -11.93 -26.86 22.02
N GLU A 693 -11.93 -27.76 23.00
CA GLU A 693 -11.60 -27.42 24.38
C GLU A 693 -10.14 -27.74 24.70
N GLN A 694 -9.43 -26.78 25.30
CA GLN A 694 -8.06 -26.92 25.79
C GLN A 694 -7.09 -27.51 24.75
N VAL A 695 -7.08 -26.91 23.56
CA VAL A 695 -6.21 -27.34 22.46
C VAL A 695 -5.12 -26.30 22.18
N ASP A 696 -3.96 -26.74 21.67
CA ASP A 696 -2.88 -25.91 21.17
C ASP A 696 -2.76 -25.97 19.64
N ARG A 697 -3.54 -26.86 19.01
CA ARG A 697 -3.57 -27.06 17.56
C ARG A 697 -4.88 -27.69 17.11
N ILE A 698 -5.20 -27.50 15.84
CA ILE A 698 -6.30 -28.19 15.15
C ILE A 698 -5.76 -28.71 13.82
N THR A 699 -6.05 -30.00 13.52
CA THR A 699 -5.69 -30.63 12.23
C THR A 699 -6.96 -31.00 11.49
N LYS A 700 -7.02 -30.63 10.20
CA LYS A 700 -8.12 -30.94 9.29
C LYS A 700 -7.58 -31.36 7.93
N THR A 701 -8.32 -32.22 7.22
CA THR A 701 -8.10 -32.48 5.78
C THR A 701 -9.01 -31.53 5.00
N LEU A 702 -8.43 -30.66 4.19
CA LEU A 702 -9.12 -29.55 3.53
C LEU A 702 -8.90 -29.56 2.03
N ASP A 703 -9.88 -29.06 1.32
CA ASP A 703 -9.77 -28.72 -0.10
C ASP A 703 -9.13 -27.33 -0.29
N LYS A 704 -8.73 -27.01 -1.53
CA LYS A 704 -8.26 -25.68 -1.89
C LYS A 704 -9.35 -24.64 -1.64
N GLY A 705 -8.96 -23.47 -1.14
CA GLY A 705 -9.83 -22.31 -1.00
C GLY A 705 -10.74 -22.34 0.21
N LYS A 706 -10.59 -23.29 1.14
CA LYS A 706 -11.40 -23.31 2.36
C LYS A 706 -10.92 -22.31 3.39
N THR A 707 -11.86 -21.58 3.98
CA THR A 707 -11.60 -20.49 4.92
C THR A 707 -12.15 -20.82 6.29
N PHE A 708 -11.32 -20.64 7.34
CA PHE A 708 -11.70 -20.82 8.72
C PHE A 708 -11.36 -19.58 9.56
N LEU A 709 -12.27 -19.21 10.43
CA LEU A 709 -12.07 -18.16 11.41
C LEU A 709 -12.10 -18.80 12.80
N TYR A 710 -10.94 -18.86 13.43
CA TYR A 710 -10.79 -19.37 14.80
C TYR A 710 -10.77 -18.20 15.78
N ILE A 711 -11.66 -18.24 16.77
CA ILE A 711 -11.68 -17.29 17.89
C ILE A 711 -11.21 -18.05 19.12
N TYR A 712 -10.21 -17.56 19.83
CA TYR A 712 -9.57 -18.31 20.88
C TYR A 712 -9.30 -17.51 22.16
N GLY A 713 -9.48 -18.19 23.30
CA GLY A 713 -9.39 -17.61 24.63
C GLY A 713 -10.01 -18.54 25.66
N SER A 714 -10.68 -17.99 26.66
CA SER A 714 -11.58 -18.79 27.50
C SER A 714 -12.97 -18.86 26.86
N ARG A 715 -13.62 -20.01 26.93
CA ARG A 715 -14.97 -20.21 26.38
C ARG A 715 -15.95 -19.17 26.94
N ARG A 716 -15.91 -18.90 28.24
CA ARG A 716 -16.77 -17.91 28.89
C ARG A 716 -16.60 -16.51 28.30
N GLU A 717 -15.37 -16.13 27.99
CA GLU A 717 -15.07 -14.82 27.38
C GLU A 717 -15.64 -14.75 25.97
N ILE A 718 -15.39 -15.75 25.13
CA ILE A 718 -15.86 -15.80 23.74
C ILE A 718 -17.40 -15.85 23.67
N GLU A 719 -18.06 -16.64 24.52
CA GLU A 719 -19.54 -16.65 24.61
C GLU A 719 -20.10 -15.27 24.99
N GLY A 720 -19.35 -14.48 25.79
CA GLY A 720 -19.72 -13.11 26.15
C GLY A 720 -19.67 -12.11 25.01
N TRP A 721 -19.07 -12.45 23.88
CA TRP A 721 -19.03 -11.56 22.68
C TRP A 721 -20.37 -11.51 21.94
N ASN A 722 -21.30 -12.42 22.21
CA ASN A 722 -22.61 -12.50 21.58
C ASN A 722 -22.54 -12.56 20.03
N LEU A 723 -21.61 -13.37 19.52
CA LEU A 723 -21.38 -13.52 18.09
C LEU A 723 -22.65 -14.02 17.38
N PRO A 724 -22.97 -13.50 16.20
CA PRO A 724 -24.04 -14.08 15.39
C PRO A 724 -23.69 -15.50 14.98
N VAL A 725 -24.66 -16.41 15.00
CA VAL A 725 -24.44 -17.80 14.57
C VAL A 725 -24.26 -17.84 13.06
N TRP A 726 -23.20 -18.51 12.59
CA TRP A 726 -23.00 -18.68 11.15
C TRP A 726 -24.13 -19.54 10.55
N PRO A 727 -24.81 -19.10 9.49
CA PRO A 727 -25.99 -19.81 8.96
C PRO A 727 -25.65 -21.11 8.22
N GLY A 728 -24.39 -21.40 8.02
CA GLY A 728 -23.88 -22.45 7.15
C GLY A 728 -23.53 -21.94 5.76
N ASP A 729 -22.74 -22.75 5.04
CA ASP A 729 -22.45 -22.44 3.65
C ASP A 729 -23.72 -22.71 2.81
N PRO A 730 -24.01 -21.87 1.81
CA PRO A 730 -25.16 -22.08 0.95
C PRO A 730 -25.01 -23.41 0.19
N ILE A 731 -26.11 -24.18 0.11
CA ILE A 731 -26.17 -25.48 -0.57
C ILE A 731 -26.30 -25.28 -2.08
#